data_7c7827a90ff8829cf5c4e371e5e79e03
#
_entry.id   7c7827a90ff8829cf5c4e371e5e79e03
#
_cell.length_a   1.000
_cell.length_b   1.000
_cell.length_c   1.000
_cell.angle_alpha   90.00
_cell.angle_beta   90.00
_cell.angle_gamma   90.00
#
_symmetry.space_group_name_H-M   'P 1'
#
loop_
_entity.id
_entity.type
_entity.pdbx_description
1 polymer ?
#
loop_
_entity_poly.entity_id
_entity_poly.type
_entity_poly.pdbx_seq_one_letter_code
_entity_poly.pdbx_strand_id
1 'polypeptide(L)'
;MKAVLSWIKDYVNLEGISLEEIASKLTMLGLEVEGIKVVGLPLPAEGGRQQFRFEGLAWDPEKIVVAQVNEVGIHPNADKLTLCQVDDGNGVHTVLTGAPNLFPYKGQGQLPQPLKVAYAREGSIIYDGHQPGQVLSKLKKAVIRGVESSSMICSEKELGISDEHDGVIILDQDAPTGTPLADYMGDAVFEVSTLPNMVRNTAMIGIARELAVGFKQPLHLPEGLELKPGSEIESKVGLEIHNSDLNPRFMLGMVEGTEAKPSPYWVQRRLALAGMRPIDALVDATNYTMLDTGEPLHAFDYQTLRERCSGSTPRIITRTANPGEKLQLLDGTQLALDPQMVVVSDKVGSLSLAGVMGGVQSGIQTQTSKVLLEAASWNLINIRKTCSKTRISSEASYRFSRGVHPGLAAQALSLCLRRLVEWGGGRVVEGVIDQYPTPPEDPIVSLSEQHIRDFLGIGIPLPEVQDILTRLGFECRIEGDLITAKTPALRLDIEPGLIGQANLLEEISRVYGYNKIPATRMAHELPVQRGNLEVEMSDRIREVLTQAGLQDTFTYRQTSLEREAAIFPNRNHNPEEQYVRIKNPITPERTVMRRRTLPTMLELLEYNSKFRDSLALFEIGPVFLPIQDQALPKESKRLTIGMTGAGDLSTWLENAPRPVDFYDLKAVIEVLFNALHLQKVSFRPASNPSFHPGICAQIFIGEESLGVIGEIHPLVKMNYNFKDVPIYAAELDADLLIQQAQGNFKFHSLSNYPTMSEDIAVIVDEGLSAAELEEAIRQSGGKLLVGVRLFDIYRDAKLGEGKKSMAYQLTYQAADRTLGVKDAETIRNRVVRYLTHQYNAVLRSG
;
A
#
# COMPACT_ATOMS: atom_id res chain seq x y z
N MET A 1 13.41 -7.55 4.79
CA MET A 1 14.63 -8.09 5.44
C MET A 1 15.81 -7.20 5.14
N LYS A 2 16.56 -6.77 6.15
CA LYS A 2 17.83 -6.06 5.96
C LYS A 2 18.97 -7.10 5.89
N ALA A 3 19.46 -7.35 4.71
CA ALA A 3 20.50 -8.36 4.44
C ALA A 3 21.88 -7.72 4.43
N VAL A 4 22.72 -8.04 5.41
CA VAL A 4 24.02 -7.42 5.65
C VAL A 4 25.10 -8.17 4.85
N LEU A 5 25.82 -7.45 3.96
CA LEU A 5 26.78 -8.05 3.04
C LEU A 5 27.91 -8.80 3.73
N SER A 6 28.53 -8.18 4.76
CA SER A 6 29.62 -8.83 5.49
C SER A 6 29.19 -10.13 6.16
N TRP A 7 27.93 -10.21 6.58
CA TRP A 7 27.36 -11.42 7.18
C TRP A 7 27.09 -12.52 6.15
N ILE A 8 26.52 -12.13 4.99
CA ILE A 8 26.27 -13.04 3.87
C ILE A 8 27.58 -13.65 3.33
N LYS A 9 28.65 -12.87 3.29
CA LYS A 9 30.00 -13.32 2.85
C LYS A 9 30.61 -14.41 3.72
N ASP A 10 30.15 -14.59 4.96
CA ASP A 10 30.55 -15.73 5.79
C ASP A 10 30.08 -17.08 5.20
N TYR A 11 29.04 -17.06 4.36
CA TYR A 11 28.36 -18.26 3.84
C TYR A 11 28.55 -18.48 2.35
N VAL A 12 28.80 -17.42 1.57
CA VAL A 12 28.99 -17.51 0.12
C VAL A 12 30.06 -16.56 -0.36
N ASN A 13 30.93 -17.02 -1.25
CA ASN A 13 31.96 -16.15 -1.82
C ASN A 13 31.34 -15.18 -2.85
N LEU A 14 31.39 -13.89 -2.52
CA LEU A 14 30.93 -12.77 -3.38
C LEU A 14 32.08 -11.82 -3.73
N GLU A 15 33.32 -12.27 -3.67
CA GLU A 15 34.47 -11.46 -3.99
C GLU A 15 34.49 -11.07 -5.48
N GLY A 16 34.74 -9.79 -5.76
CA GLY A 16 34.75 -9.26 -7.12
C GLY A 16 33.37 -9.02 -7.75
N ILE A 17 32.26 -9.32 -7.06
CA ILE A 17 30.89 -9.06 -7.54
C ILE A 17 30.43 -7.70 -7.00
N SER A 18 29.94 -6.83 -7.88
CA SER A 18 29.43 -5.50 -7.52
C SER A 18 28.12 -5.55 -6.74
N LEU A 19 27.82 -4.49 -5.96
CA LEU A 19 26.56 -4.39 -5.21
C LEU A 19 25.33 -4.45 -6.13
N GLU A 20 25.42 -3.84 -7.32
CA GLU A 20 24.36 -3.86 -8.32
C GLU A 20 24.13 -5.26 -8.88
N GLU A 21 25.20 -6.02 -9.14
CA GLU A 21 25.08 -7.39 -9.62
C GLU A 21 24.46 -8.31 -8.57
N ILE A 22 24.80 -8.15 -7.27
CA ILE A 22 24.19 -8.88 -6.17
C ILE A 22 22.70 -8.53 -6.07
N ALA A 23 22.36 -7.24 -6.08
CA ALA A 23 20.97 -6.79 -6.00
C ALA A 23 20.12 -7.25 -7.19
N SER A 24 20.67 -7.16 -8.41
CA SER A 24 20.03 -7.65 -9.62
C SER A 24 19.80 -9.15 -9.56
N LYS A 25 20.79 -9.91 -9.08
CA LYS A 25 20.67 -11.36 -8.93
C LYS A 25 19.58 -11.73 -7.92
N LEU A 26 19.53 -11.10 -6.75
CA LEU A 26 18.46 -11.31 -5.76
C LEU A 26 17.09 -11.03 -6.35
N THR A 27 16.93 -9.90 -7.02
CA THR A 27 15.67 -9.51 -7.66
C THR A 27 15.23 -10.54 -8.70
N MET A 28 16.15 -10.99 -9.55
CA MET A 28 15.86 -12.01 -10.56
C MET A 28 15.52 -13.38 -9.96
N LEU A 29 15.98 -13.67 -8.74
CA LEU A 29 15.62 -14.88 -8.00
C LEU A 29 14.31 -14.75 -7.22
N GLY A 30 13.55 -13.63 -7.38
CA GLY A 30 12.28 -13.38 -6.71
C GLY A 30 12.41 -12.68 -5.35
N LEU A 31 13.58 -12.14 -5.04
CA LEU A 31 13.88 -11.38 -3.82
C LEU A 31 14.13 -9.92 -4.20
N GLU A 32 13.07 -9.14 -4.40
CA GLU A 32 13.17 -7.75 -4.80
C GLU A 32 14.01 -6.93 -3.83
N VAL A 33 15.02 -6.23 -4.36
CA VAL A 33 15.85 -5.28 -3.62
C VAL A 33 15.28 -3.88 -3.80
N GLU A 34 14.70 -3.32 -2.73
CA GLU A 34 14.08 -1.99 -2.73
C GLU A 34 15.11 -0.86 -2.61
N GLY A 35 16.27 -1.15 -2.00
CA GLY A 35 17.34 -0.19 -1.81
C GLY A 35 18.61 -0.83 -1.26
N ILE A 36 19.70 -0.09 -1.34
CA ILE A 36 21.03 -0.48 -0.83
C ILE A 36 21.56 0.64 0.06
N LYS A 37 21.69 0.37 1.36
CA LYS A 37 22.37 1.27 2.29
C LYS A 37 23.84 0.94 2.33
N VAL A 38 24.67 1.91 1.97
CA VAL A 38 26.14 1.80 2.02
C VAL A 38 26.66 2.40 3.32
N VAL A 39 27.56 1.70 3.98
CA VAL A 39 28.21 2.11 5.21
C VAL A 39 29.73 2.00 5.01
N GLY A 40 30.36 3.12 4.72
CA GLY A 40 31.79 3.19 4.50
C GLY A 40 32.30 2.81 3.12
N LEU A 41 31.62 1.91 2.42
CA LEU A 41 32.03 1.49 1.06
C LEU A 41 31.80 2.63 0.05
N PRO A 42 32.53 2.65 -1.09
CA PRO A 42 32.32 3.66 -2.13
C PRO A 42 30.91 3.53 -2.73
N LEU A 43 30.27 4.67 -2.96
CA LEU A 43 29.03 4.75 -3.73
C LEU A 43 29.34 4.53 -5.22
N PRO A 44 28.40 3.96 -6.00
CA PRO A 44 28.53 3.86 -7.45
C PRO A 44 28.74 5.22 -8.09
N ALA A 45 29.51 5.28 -9.18
CA ALA A 45 29.81 6.53 -9.89
C ALA A 45 28.51 7.17 -10.45
N GLU A 46 28.36 8.50 -10.27
CA GLU A 46 27.31 9.28 -10.92
C GLU A 46 27.48 9.24 -12.44
N GLY A 47 26.51 8.73 -13.18
CA GLY A 47 26.52 8.76 -14.65
C GLY A 47 25.87 7.59 -15.38
N GLY A 48 25.54 6.50 -14.72
CA GLY A 48 24.70 5.44 -15.26
C GLY A 48 23.23 5.57 -14.78
N ARG A 49 22.28 5.00 -15.51
CA ARG A 49 20.94 4.77 -14.94
C ARG A 49 21.11 3.81 -13.77
N GLN A 50 21.11 4.32 -12.54
CA GLN A 50 21.14 3.49 -11.35
C GLN A 50 19.82 2.69 -11.33
N GLN A 51 19.94 1.39 -11.42
CA GLN A 51 18.79 0.47 -11.35
C GLN A 51 18.24 0.42 -9.92
N PHE A 52 19.06 0.70 -8.93
CA PHE A 52 18.73 0.63 -7.51
C PHE A 52 18.95 1.97 -6.81
N ARG A 53 18.16 2.22 -5.75
CA ARG A 53 18.34 3.35 -4.85
C ARG A 53 19.49 3.08 -3.91
N PHE A 54 20.54 3.93 -3.96
CA PHE A 54 21.65 3.90 -3.02
C PHE A 54 21.53 5.02 -1.99
N GLU A 55 21.72 4.66 -0.72
CA GLU A 55 21.73 5.58 0.40
C GLU A 55 22.93 5.31 1.30
N GLY A 56 23.26 6.26 2.19
CA GLY A 56 24.31 6.10 3.19
C GLY A 56 25.55 6.96 2.94
N LEU A 57 26.64 6.63 3.61
CA LEU A 57 27.85 7.42 3.66
C LEU A 57 29.05 6.58 3.26
N ALA A 58 29.77 7.02 2.21
CA ALA A 58 31.10 6.53 1.89
C ALA A 58 32.14 7.21 2.80
N TRP A 59 33.06 6.44 3.37
CA TRP A 59 34.12 6.97 4.21
C TRP A 59 35.38 7.26 3.37
N ASP A 60 35.93 8.45 3.56
CA ASP A 60 37.19 8.80 2.93
C ASP A 60 38.36 7.96 3.52
N PRO A 61 39.00 7.10 2.71
CA PRO A 61 39.97 6.12 3.20
C PRO A 61 41.23 6.76 3.79
N GLU A 62 41.54 8.01 3.39
CA GLU A 62 42.70 8.73 3.93
C GLU A 62 42.36 9.43 5.26
N LYS A 63 41.08 9.68 5.53
CA LYS A 63 40.64 10.50 6.68
C LYS A 63 39.91 9.74 7.76
N ILE A 64 39.19 8.65 7.42
CA ILE A 64 38.46 7.84 8.40
C ILE A 64 39.18 6.51 8.53
N VAL A 65 39.87 6.31 9.69
CA VAL A 65 40.82 5.23 9.89
C VAL A 65 40.59 4.54 11.24
N VAL A 66 41.16 3.35 11.40
CA VAL A 66 41.35 2.70 12.69
C VAL A 66 42.44 3.47 13.45
N ALA A 67 42.15 3.86 14.69
CA ALA A 67 43.16 4.46 15.57
C ALA A 67 43.17 3.74 16.93
N GLN A 68 44.15 4.03 17.74
CA GLN A 68 44.21 3.52 19.10
C GLN A 68 44.35 4.66 20.14
N VAL A 69 43.56 4.55 21.21
CA VAL A 69 43.63 5.44 22.37
C VAL A 69 44.63 4.85 23.34
N ASN A 70 45.72 5.57 23.58
CA ASN A 70 46.79 5.17 24.47
C ASN A 70 46.56 5.68 25.92
N GLU A 71 45.89 6.84 26.06
CA GLU A 71 45.61 7.48 27.34
C GLU A 71 44.28 8.23 27.29
N VAL A 72 43.54 8.21 28.43
CA VAL A 72 42.30 8.99 28.62
C VAL A 72 42.51 9.94 29.79
N GLY A 73 42.90 11.18 29.49
CA GLY A 73 43.21 12.20 30.48
C GLY A 73 41.97 12.99 30.96
N ILE A 74 42.18 13.75 32.03
CA ILE A 74 41.19 14.65 32.62
C ILE A 74 41.23 16.01 31.90
N HIS A 75 40.05 16.51 31.53
CA HIS A 75 39.94 17.86 30.96
C HIS A 75 40.09 18.92 32.07
N PRO A 76 40.96 19.94 31.91
CA PRO A 76 41.25 20.90 32.99
C PRO A 76 40.06 21.77 33.37
N ASN A 77 39.12 22.02 32.49
CA ASN A 77 38.00 22.96 32.71
C ASN A 77 36.59 22.33 32.47
N ALA A 78 36.49 21.00 32.45
CA ALA A 78 35.17 20.34 32.20
C ALA A 78 35.13 18.89 32.66
N ASP A 79 34.30 18.60 33.70
CA ASP A 79 34.19 17.26 34.26
C ASP A 79 33.60 16.21 33.34
N LYS A 80 32.71 16.62 32.42
CA LYS A 80 32.04 15.75 31.44
C LYS A 80 32.81 15.54 30.15
N LEU A 81 34.06 16.01 30.07
CA LEU A 81 34.94 15.86 28.91
C LEU A 81 36.19 15.09 29.28
N THR A 82 36.74 14.41 28.30
CA THR A 82 38.01 13.68 28.39
C THR A 82 38.95 14.10 27.28
N LEU A 83 40.25 14.05 27.55
CA LEU A 83 41.33 14.28 26.59
C LEU A 83 42.00 12.94 26.27
N CYS A 84 41.79 12.46 25.05
CA CYS A 84 42.34 11.20 24.61
C CYS A 84 43.64 11.43 23.81
N GLN A 85 44.71 10.67 24.11
CA GLN A 85 45.89 10.57 23.27
C GLN A 85 45.67 9.45 22.29
N VAL A 86 45.47 9.81 21.00
CA VAL A 86 45.07 8.92 19.95
C VAL A 86 46.17 8.81 18.91
N ASP A 87 46.65 7.61 18.70
CA ASP A 87 47.59 7.29 17.61
C ASP A 87 46.79 6.78 16.41
N ASP A 88 46.92 7.50 15.29
CA ASP A 88 46.21 7.20 14.04
C ASP A 88 47.05 6.49 13.00
N GLY A 89 48.23 5.98 13.43
CA GLY A 89 49.24 5.35 12.57
C GLY A 89 50.19 6.33 11.88
N ASN A 90 49.84 7.64 11.84
CA ASN A 90 50.70 8.71 11.30
C ASN A 90 51.27 9.61 12.41
N GLY A 91 50.72 9.53 13.61
CA GLY A 91 51.17 10.32 14.76
C GLY A 91 50.15 10.30 15.90
N VAL A 92 50.53 10.89 17.03
CA VAL A 92 49.69 11.00 18.23
C VAL A 92 48.98 12.34 18.28
N HIS A 93 47.67 12.32 18.40
CA HIS A 93 46.81 13.51 18.44
C HIS A 93 46.04 13.60 19.75
N THR A 94 45.84 14.82 20.26
CA THR A 94 44.96 15.05 21.39
C THR A 94 43.53 15.25 20.88
N VAL A 95 42.61 14.40 21.31
CA VAL A 95 41.22 14.43 20.89
C VAL A 95 40.33 14.65 22.10
N LEU A 96 39.39 15.56 21.95
CA LEU A 96 38.41 15.88 23.01
C LEU A 96 37.11 15.14 22.74
N THR A 97 36.57 14.44 23.73
CA THR A 97 35.30 13.75 23.64
C THR A 97 34.54 13.79 24.95
N GLY A 98 33.19 13.72 24.84
CA GLY A 98 32.27 13.59 25.99
C GLY A 98 31.70 12.17 26.13
N ALA A 99 32.22 11.19 25.42
CA ALA A 99 31.68 9.85 25.37
C ALA A 99 31.69 9.12 26.73
N PRO A 100 30.56 8.73 27.30
CA PRO A 100 30.50 8.12 28.63
C PRO A 100 31.24 6.80 28.74
N ASN A 101 31.33 6.03 27.66
CA ASN A 101 32.02 4.72 27.64
C ASN A 101 33.54 4.83 27.74
N LEU A 102 34.12 6.05 27.68
CA LEU A 102 35.53 6.31 27.97
C LEU A 102 35.78 6.77 29.41
N PHE A 103 34.74 7.14 30.18
CA PHE A 103 34.90 7.62 31.56
C PHE A 103 35.54 6.60 32.52
N PRO A 104 35.31 5.28 32.43
CA PRO A 104 36.01 4.30 33.26
C PRO A 104 37.52 4.34 33.14
N TYR A 105 38.05 4.82 32.02
CA TYR A 105 39.50 4.91 31.76
C TYR A 105 40.13 6.27 32.15
N LYS A 106 39.29 7.22 32.54
CA LYS A 106 39.68 8.62 32.79
C LYS A 106 40.66 8.73 33.95
N GLY A 107 41.82 9.34 33.69
CA GLY A 107 42.83 9.59 34.71
C GLY A 107 43.66 8.36 35.12
N GLN A 108 43.58 7.26 34.44
CA GLN A 108 44.38 6.05 34.71
C GLN A 108 45.80 6.12 34.15
N GLY A 109 46.13 7.22 33.44
CA GLY A 109 47.42 7.35 32.73
C GLY A 109 47.43 6.52 31.44
N GLN A 110 48.59 6.00 31.10
CA GLN A 110 48.76 5.15 29.92
C GLN A 110 48.02 3.83 30.15
N LEU A 111 47.11 3.49 29.20
CA LEU A 111 46.31 2.26 29.28
C LEU A 111 47.18 1.01 29.11
N PRO A 112 47.05 -0.01 29.97
CA PRO A 112 47.79 -1.29 29.84
C PRO A 112 47.56 -1.97 28.49
N GLN A 113 46.36 -1.84 27.96
CA GLN A 113 45.94 -2.25 26.63
C GLN A 113 45.24 -1.06 25.96
N PRO A 114 45.82 -0.50 24.90
CA PRO A 114 45.21 0.59 24.14
C PRO A 114 43.85 0.21 23.59
N LEU A 115 42.92 1.14 23.56
CA LEU A 115 41.61 0.90 22.97
C LEU A 115 41.63 1.16 21.45
N LYS A 116 41.17 0.24 20.67
CA LYS A 116 41.00 0.45 19.22
C LYS A 116 39.67 1.19 18.97
N VAL A 117 39.72 2.22 18.12
CA VAL A 117 38.57 3.11 17.90
C VAL A 117 38.42 3.51 16.43
N ALA A 118 37.21 3.89 16.04
CA ALA A 118 36.94 4.55 14.78
C ALA A 118 37.29 6.04 14.88
N TYR A 119 38.13 6.53 13.98
CA TYR A 119 38.71 7.87 14.08
C TYR A 119 38.56 8.64 12.77
N ALA A 120 38.16 9.92 12.92
CA ALA A 120 38.01 10.85 11.82
C ALA A 120 39.00 12.00 11.93
N ARG A 121 39.84 12.20 10.88
CA ARG A 121 40.78 13.30 10.73
C ARG A 121 40.06 14.58 10.30
N GLU A 122 40.76 15.71 10.41
CA GLU A 122 40.25 16.98 9.92
C GLU A 122 39.88 16.92 8.44
N GLY A 123 38.71 17.52 8.11
CA GLY A 123 38.15 17.53 6.77
C GLY A 123 37.37 16.29 6.37
N SER A 124 37.17 15.32 7.29
CA SER A 124 36.28 14.20 7.09
C SER A 124 34.83 14.68 6.94
N ILE A 125 34.07 14.02 6.10
CA ILE A 125 32.61 14.20 5.99
C ILE A 125 31.94 13.04 6.76
N ILE A 126 31.16 13.41 7.76
CA ILE A 126 30.46 12.49 8.67
C ILE A 126 29.04 13.02 8.89
N TYR A 127 28.16 12.24 9.51
CA TYR A 127 26.88 12.78 9.96
C TYR A 127 27.04 13.58 11.25
N ASP A 128 26.23 14.63 11.43
CA ASP A 128 26.17 15.41 12.66
C ASP A 128 25.48 14.59 13.76
N GLY A 129 26.24 14.20 14.79
CA GLY A 129 25.70 13.41 15.90
C GLY A 129 24.58 14.10 16.69
N HIS A 130 24.58 15.44 16.73
CA HIS A 130 23.65 16.23 17.55
C HIS A 130 22.37 16.64 16.82
N GLN A 131 22.33 16.56 15.48
CA GLN A 131 21.12 16.89 14.72
C GLN A 131 20.24 15.66 14.47
N PRO A 132 18.91 15.81 14.48
CA PRO A 132 18.03 14.70 14.09
C PRO A 132 18.19 14.38 12.61
N GLY A 133 18.17 13.07 12.28
CA GLY A 133 18.33 12.57 10.92
C GLY A 133 19.78 12.50 10.45
N GLN A 134 19.97 12.35 9.13
CA GLN A 134 21.28 12.14 8.47
C GLN A 134 21.81 13.45 7.84
N VAL A 135 22.17 14.39 8.67
CA VAL A 135 22.72 15.69 8.22
C VAL A 135 24.24 15.59 8.10
N LEU A 136 24.76 15.78 6.90
CA LEU A 136 26.21 15.75 6.65
C LEU A 136 26.90 16.97 7.26
N SER A 137 28.03 16.73 7.93
CA SER A 137 28.90 17.74 8.51
C SER A 137 30.34 17.48 8.12
N LYS A 138 31.09 18.55 7.82
CA LYS A 138 32.53 18.48 7.57
C LYS A 138 33.26 18.79 8.85
N LEU A 139 34.10 17.87 9.33
CA LEU A 139 34.90 18.04 10.53
C LEU A 139 35.91 19.15 10.36
N LYS A 140 35.88 20.15 11.23
CA LYS A 140 36.74 21.31 11.24
C LYS A 140 37.41 21.44 12.58
N LYS A 141 38.59 22.02 12.56
CA LYS A 141 39.30 22.44 13.77
C LYS A 141 38.42 23.33 14.65
N ALA A 142 38.26 22.96 15.90
CA ALA A 142 37.49 23.68 16.89
C ALA A 142 38.27 23.86 18.21
N VAL A 143 38.00 24.95 18.92
CA VAL A 143 38.48 25.14 20.28
C VAL A 143 37.35 24.99 21.25
N ILE A 144 37.33 23.92 22.03
CA ILE A 144 36.30 23.60 22.99
C ILE A 144 36.86 23.73 24.41
N ARG A 145 36.28 24.66 25.20
CA ARG A 145 36.71 24.94 26.57
C ARG A 145 38.21 25.19 26.75
N GLY A 146 38.87 25.82 25.74
CA GLY A 146 40.27 26.16 25.72
C GLY A 146 41.22 25.09 25.20
N VAL A 147 40.71 23.94 24.78
CA VAL A 147 41.50 22.88 24.14
C VAL A 147 41.14 22.80 22.65
N GLU A 148 42.18 22.78 21.84
CA GLU A 148 42.06 22.61 20.38
C GLU A 148 41.82 21.14 20.05
N SER A 149 40.83 20.86 19.22
CA SER A 149 40.55 19.53 18.65
C SER A 149 40.29 19.69 17.14
N SER A 150 41.05 18.99 16.33
CA SER A 150 40.93 18.99 14.87
C SER A 150 40.40 17.65 14.32
N SER A 151 40.15 16.70 15.21
CA SER A 151 39.79 15.32 14.86
C SER A 151 38.83 14.77 15.91
N MET A 152 38.23 13.61 15.64
CA MET A 152 37.17 13.03 16.45
C MET A 152 37.28 11.50 16.54
N ILE A 153 36.95 10.94 17.67
CA ILE A 153 36.64 9.52 17.85
C ILE A 153 35.14 9.40 17.58
N CYS A 154 34.72 8.55 16.63
CA CYS A 154 33.38 8.54 16.10
C CYS A 154 32.43 7.62 16.87
N SER A 155 31.16 8.00 16.93
CA SER A 155 30.01 7.18 17.31
C SER A 155 29.43 6.45 16.08
N GLU A 156 28.52 5.54 16.31
CA GLU A 156 27.82 4.81 15.22
C GLU A 156 26.98 5.74 14.33
N LYS A 157 26.36 6.75 14.93
CA LYS A 157 25.55 7.73 14.22
C LYS A 157 26.36 8.55 13.23
N GLU A 158 27.51 9.02 13.65
CA GLU A 158 28.41 9.82 12.80
C GLU A 158 28.93 9.07 11.59
N LEU A 159 29.06 7.75 11.69
CA LEU A 159 29.46 6.87 10.60
C LEU A 159 28.28 6.24 9.84
N GLY A 160 27.03 6.51 10.25
CA GLY A 160 25.83 6.04 9.56
C GLY A 160 25.50 4.55 9.80
N ILE A 161 26.05 3.96 10.86
CA ILE A 161 25.80 2.55 11.24
C ILE A 161 24.41 2.44 11.88
N SER A 162 24.16 3.19 12.96
CA SER A 162 22.90 3.27 13.70
C SER A 162 22.59 4.72 14.13
N ASP A 163 21.52 4.91 14.92
CA ASP A 163 21.20 6.21 15.52
C ASP A 163 21.87 6.40 16.90
N GLU A 164 22.69 5.45 17.35
CA GLU A 164 23.38 5.52 18.65
C GLU A 164 24.50 6.56 18.63
N HIS A 165 24.46 7.48 19.58
CA HIS A 165 25.33 8.64 19.64
C HIS A 165 26.03 8.85 21.00
N ASP A 166 25.53 8.20 22.06
CA ASP A 166 26.01 8.48 23.42
C ASP A 166 27.43 7.98 23.68
N GLY A 167 27.91 6.97 22.94
CA GLY A 167 29.24 6.40 23.05
C GLY A 167 30.05 6.48 21.76
N VAL A 168 31.36 6.33 21.88
CA VAL A 168 32.27 6.15 20.75
C VAL A 168 32.43 4.66 20.43
N ILE A 169 32.75 4.34 19.17
CA ILE A 169 33.01 2.98 18.73
C ILE A 169 34.34 2.49 19.30
N ILE A 170 34.28 1.43 20.10
CA ILE A 170 35.46 0.67 20.55
C ILE A 170 35.49 -0.61 19.73
N LEU A 171 36.52 -0.74 18.87
CA LEU A 171 36.71 -1.86 17.97
C LEU A 171 37.35 -3.06 18.71
N ASP A 172 37.30 -4.22 18.07
CA ASP A 172 38.01 -5.40 18.55
C ASP A 172 39.53 -5.21 18.48
N GLN A 173 40.29 -5.89 19.34
CA GLN A 173 41.72 -5.66 19.50
C GLN A 173 42.57 -6.01 18.28
N ASP A 174 42.04 -6.81 17.37
CA ASP A 174 42.70 -7.19 16.12
C ASP A 174 42.68 -6.10 15.06
N ALA A 175 41.90 -5.00 15.28
CA ALA A 175 41.79 -3.88 14.36
C ALA A 175 43.17 -3.20 14.13
N PRO A 176 43.73 -3.18 12.89
CA PRO A 176 45.06 -2.67 12.63
C PRO A 176 45.07 -1.17 12.56
N THR A 177 45.83 -0.52 13.46
CA THR A 177 45.97 0.95 13.54
C THR A 177 46.50 1.55 12.23
N GLY A 178 45.89 2.64 11.77
CA GLY A 178 46.25 3.34 10.54
C GLY A 178 45.56 2.82 9.27
N THR A 179 44.90 1.67 9.34
CA THR A 179 44.16 1.13 8.19
C THR A 179 42.89 1.95 7.92
N PRO A 180 42.49 2.18 6.64
CA PRO A 180 41.22 2.77 6.32
C PRO A 180 40.07 2.00 7.01
N LEU A 181 39.20 2.70 7.71
CA LEU A 181 38.11 2.07 8.45
C LEU A 181 37.17 1.29 7.54
N ALA A 182 36.99 1.73 6.29
CA ALA A 182 36.18 1.05 5.29
C ALA A 182 36.72 -0.36 4.95
N ASP A 183 38.03 -0.55 4.97
CA ASP A 183 38.64 -1.87 4.71
C ASP A 183 38.45 -2.83 5.88
N TYR A 184 38.37 -2.32 7.11
CA TYR A 184 38.14 -3.14 8.30
C TYR A 184 36.67 -3.44 8.55
N MET A 185 35.78 -2.46 8.38
CA MET A 185 34.38 -2.62 8.76
C MET A 185 33.37 -1.98 7.79
N GLY A 186 33.79 -1.62 6.59
CA GLY A 186 32.87 -1.16 5.55
C GLY A 186 31.86 -2.23 5.17
N ASP A 187 30.60 -1.85 4.92
CA ASP A 187 29.52 -2.80 4.67
C ASP A 187 28.44 -2.22 3.73
N ALA A 188 27.55 -3.10 3.29
CA ALA A 188 26.34 -2.72 2.57
C ALA A 188 25.15 -3.54 3.10
N VAL A 189 23.99 -2.93 3.14
CA VAL A 189 22.75 -3.54 3.58
C VAL A 189 21.76 -3.50 2.42
N PHE A 190 21.34 -4.66 1.96
CA PHE A 190 20.28 -4.80 0.96
C PHE A 190 18.92 -4.81 1.66
N GLU A 191 18.02 -3.91 1.29
CA GLU A 191 16.63 -3.92 1.74
C GLU A 191 15.85 -4.87 0.83
N VAL A 192 15.66 -6.10 1.32
CA VAL A 192 15.05 -7.19 0.55
C VAL A 192 13.59 -7.37 0.95
N SER A 193 12.68 -7.29 -0.01
CA SER A 193 11.27 -7.66 0.14
C SER A 193 11.13 -9.18 0.09
N THR A 194 10.53 -9.76 1.13
CA THR A 194 10.35 -11.22 1.24
C THR A 194 8.87 -11.58 1.20
N LEU A 195 8.49 -12.40 0.23
CA LEU A 195 7.13 -12.91 0.10
C LEU A 195 6.80 -13.92 1.21
N PRO A 196 5.51 -14.09 1.58
CA PRO A 196 5.11 -15.01 2.64
C PRO A 196 5.53 -16.47 2.44
N ASN A 197 5.60 -16.96 1.20
CA ASN A 197 6.07 -18.31 0.85
C ASN A 197 7.60 -18.45 0.88
N MET A 198 8.33 -17.34 1.02
CA MET A 198 9.80 -17.31 1.06
C MET A 198 10.34 -16.98 2.47
N VAL A 199 9.64 -17.43 3.53
CA VAL A 199 10.05 -17.15 4.93
C VAL A 199 11.49 -17.56 5.22
N ARG A 200 12.00 -18.62 4.61
CA ARG A 200 13.39 -19.05 4.71
C ARG A 200 14.40 -17.94 4.37
N ASN A 201 14.00 -16.98 3.57
CA ASN A 201 14.81 -15.84 3.16
C ASN A 201 14.65 -14.62 4.08
N THR A 202 14.00 -14.78 5.24
CA THR A 202 14.05 -13.81 6.34
C THR A 202 15.27 -14.04 7.25
N ALA A 203 16.28 -14.72 6.74
CA ALA A 203 17.51 -15.08 7.41
C ALA A 203 18.74 -14.86 6.51
N MET A 204 19.90 -14.56 7.09
CA MET A 204 21.15 -14.36 6.35
C MET A 204 21.57 -15.61 5.57
N ILE A 205 21.48 -16.78 6.20
CA ILE A 205 21.75 -18.07 5.53
C ILE A 205 20.77 -18.32 4.38
N GLY A 206 19.52 -17.90 4.51
CA GLY A 206 18.53 -18.00 3.44
C GLY A 206 18.92 -17.16 2.22
N ILE A 207 19.25 -15.90 2.43
CA ILE A 207 19.73 -14.98 1.36
C ILE A 207 21.04 -15.51 0.75
N ALA A 208 21.99 -15.96 1.58
CA ALA A 208 23.23 -16.53 1.11
C ALA A 208 23.03 -17.79 0.24
N ARG A 209 22.06 -18.65 0.61
CA ARG A 209 21.69 -19.84 -0.19
C ARG A 209 21.16 -19.45 -1.57
N GLU A 210 20.30 -18.46 -1.65
CA GLU A 210 19.78 -17.97 -2.94
C GLU A 210 20.90 -17.39 -3.82
N LEU A 211 21.83 -16.60 -3.23
CA LEU A 211 22.99 -16.09 -3.94
C LEU A 211 23.96 -17.21 -4.38
N ALA A 212 24.19 -18.21 -3.51
CA ALA A 212 24.98 -19.38 -3.85
C ALA A 212 24.39 -20.13 -5.07
N VAL A 213 23.06 -20.32 -5.09
CA VAL A 213 22.34 -20.91 -6.23
C VAL A 213 22.48 -20.03 -7.48
N GLY A 214 22.26 -18.72 -7.35
CA GLY A 214 22.28 -17.76 -8.46
C GLY A 214 23.64 -17.55 -9.10
N PHE A 215 24.71 -17.55 -8.30
CA PHE A 215 26.10 -17.40 -8.76
C PHE A 215 26.83 -18.73 -8.95
N LYS A 216 26.14 -19.87 -8.70
CA LYS A 216 26.73 -21.22 -8.77
C LYS A 216 27.97 -21.38 -7.88
N GLN A 217 27.91 -20.80 -6.68
CA GLN A 217 28.95 -20.86 -5.66
C GLN A 217 28.59 -21.91 -4.60
N PRO A 218 29.56 -22.52 -3.90
CA PRO A 218 29.28 -23.32 -2.75
C PRO A 218 28.70 -22.51 -1.60
N LEU A 219 27.81 -23.14 -0.82
CA LEU A 219 27.27 -22.58 0.42
C LEU A 219 28.00 -23.20 1.61
N HIS A 220 28.56 -22.37 2.47
CA HIS A 220 29.22 -22.78 3.71
C HIS A 220 28.30 -22.53 4.89
N LEU A 221 27.82 -23.59 5.54
CA LEU A 221 26.97 -23.44 6.71
C LEU A 221 27.79 -23.39 7.99
N PRO A 222 27.40 -22.62 9.00
CA PRO A 222 28.11 -22.56 10.27
C PRO A 222 27.96 -23.88 11.01
N GLU A 223 29.05 -24.36 11.62
CA GLU A 223 29.04 -25.52 12.46
C GLU A 223 28.50 -25.20 13.84
N GLY A 224 27.53 -25.95 14.32
CA GLY A 224 27.01 -25.88 15.68
C GLY A 224 27.67 -26.91 16.61
N LEU A 225 27.18 -26.95 17.84
CA LEU A 225 27.54 -28.02 18.78
C LEU A 225 26.83 -29.32 18.43
N GLU A 226 27.47 -30.46 18.69
CA GLU A 226 26.80 -31.75 18.58
C GLU A 226 25.78 -31.91 19.71
N LEU A 227 24.47 -31.92 19.36
CA LEU A 227 23.37 -32.07 20.32
C LEU A 227 23.17 -33.58 20.61
N LYS A 228 23.33 -33.96 21.86
CA LYS A 228 23.05 -35.32 22.33
C LYS A 228 21.98 -35.33 23.39
N PRO A 229 21.07 -36.30 23.42
CA PRO A 229 20.25 -36.52 24.59
C PRO A 229 21.16 -36.74 25.83
N GLY A 230 20.81 -36.16 26.94
CA GLY A 230 21.65 -36.32 28.15
C GLY A 230 20.90 -36.10 29.45
N SER A 231 21.37 -36.81 30.48
CA SER A 231 20.69 -36.87 31.77
C SER A 231 20.89 -35.63 32.65
N GLU A 232 21.93 -34.81 32.40
CA GLU A 232 22.18 -33.61 33.22
C GLU A 232 21.07 -32.60 33.10
N ILE A 233 20.65 -32.23 31.86
CA ILE A 233 19.56 -31.27 31.64
C ILE A 233 18.20 -31.81 32.12
N GLU A 234 17.94 -33.13 31.91
CA GLU A 234 16.68 -33.75 32.34
C GLU A 234 16.49 -33.72 33.86
N SER A 235 17.59 -33.71 34.63
CA SER A 235 17.54 -33.53 36.09
C SER A 235 17.23 -32.10 36.52
N LYS A 236 17.43 -31.08 35.64
CA LYS A 236 17.33 -29.68 35.89
C LYS A 236 16.00 -29.07 35.45
N VAL A 237 15.41 -29.55 34.36
CA VAL A 237 14.16 -29.02 33.81
C VAL A 237 13.31 -30.11 33.16
N GLY A 238 11.98 -29.95 33.27
CA GLY A 238 11.02 -30.80 32.55
C GLY A 238 10.32 -30.03 31.42
N LEU A 239 9.81 -30.74 30.44
CA LEU A 239 9.05 -30.19 29.33
C LEU A 239 7.76 -30.96 29.15
N GLU A 240 6.65 -30.23 28.83
CA GLU A 240 5.35 -30.83 28.57
C GLU A 240 4.62 -30.02 27.46
N ILE A 241 4.24 -30.67 26.38
CA ILE A 241 3.45 -30.10 25.29
C ILE A 241 2.00 -30.58 25.41
N HIS A 242 1.07 -29.68 25.72
CA HIS A 242 -0.36 -30.03 25.84
C HIS A 242 -1.06 -30.14 24.49
N ASN A 243 -0.61 -29.45 23.47
CA ASN A 243 -1.22 -29.47 22.13
C ASN A 243 -0.13 -29.45 21.05
N SER A 244 0.11 -30.58 20.45
CA SER A 244 1.10 -30.75 19.38
C SER A 244 0.73 -30.07 18.07
N ASP A 245 -0.55 -29.83 17.79
CA ASP A 245 -0.98 -29.09 16.58
C ASP A 245 -0.63 -27.60 16.68
N LEU A 246 -0.55 -27.06 17.90
CA LEU A 246 -0.20 -25.67 18.16
C LEU A 246 1.30 -25.49 18.39
N ASN A 247 1.98 -26.52 18.91
CA ASN A 247 3.41 -26.54 19.14
C ASN A 247 4.00 -27.87 18.63
N PRO A 248 4.34 -27.98 17.34
CA PRO A 248 4.85 -29.21 16.72
C PRO A 248 6.18 -29.70 17.29
N ARG A 249 7.05 -28.79 17.72
CA ARG A 249 8.35 -29.14 18.33
C ARG A 249 8.75 -28.12 19.36
N PHE A 250 9.34 -28.58 20.46
CA PHE A 250 9.95 -27.73 21.49
C PHE A 250 11.24 -28.36 21.97
N MET A 251 12.32 -27.57 21.92
CA MET A 251 13.63 -28.00 22.39
C MET A 251 14.13 -27.10 23.50
N LEU A 252 14.84 -27.67 24.45
CA LEU A 252 15.53 -26.97 25.53
C LEU A 252 17.00 -27.32 25.57
N GLY A 253 17.84 -26.30 25.68
CA GLY A 253 19.25 -26.39 26.03
C GLY A 253 19.59 -25.47 27.21
N MET A 254 20.72 -25.66 27.85
CA MET A 254 21.10 -24.89 29.02
C MET A 254 22.59 -24.54 29.06
N VAL A 255 22.88 -23.29 29.46
CA VAL A 255 24.26 -22.84 29.72
C VAL A 255 24.34 -22.32 31.16
N GLU A 256 25.41 -22.72 31.88
CA GLU A 256 25.71 -22.28 33.26
C GLU A 256 27.01 -21.49 33.31
N GLY A 257 27.13 -20.54 34.22
CA GLY A 257 28.31 -19.69 34.40
C GLY A 257 28.46 -18.59 33.37
N THR A 258 27.34 -18.16 32.79
CA THR A 258 27.26 -17.04 31.82
C THR A 258 27.31 -15.70 32.53
N GLU A 259 27.69 -14.66 31.78
CA GLU A 259 27.70 -13.27 32.20
C GLU A 259 27.00 -12.39 31.14
N ALA A 260 26.05 -11.56 31.60
CA ALA A 260 25.40 -10.57 30.75
C ALA A 260 26.34 -9.34 30.57
N LYS A 261 27.30 -9.49 29.66
CA LYS A 261 28.27 -8.46 29.25
C LYS A 261 28.00 -8.04 27.80
N PRO A 262 28.57 -6.91 27.33
CA PRO A 262 28.46 -6.57 25.91
C PRO A 262 28.97 -7.69 25.01
N SER A 263 28.26 -7.97 23.93
CA SER A 263 28.72 -8.88 22.87
C SER A 263 29.91 -8.26 22.10
N PRO A 264 30.71 -9.03 21.36
CA PRO A 264 31.77 -8.50 20.51
C PRO A 264 31.25 -7.39 19.59
N TYR A 265 32.07 -6.37 19.33
CA TYR A 265 31.58 -5.19 18.56
C TYR A 265 31.09 -5.56 17.14
N TRP A 266 31.76 -6.50 16.48
CA TRP A 266 31.32 -6.96 15.16
C TRP A 266 29.90 -7.59 15.19
N VAL A 267 29.51 -8.24 16.30
CA VAL A 267 28.14 -8.78 16.50
C VAL A 267 27.16 -7.62 16.66
N GLN A 268 27.48 -6.67 17.56
CA GLN A 268 26.64 -5.46 17.79
C GLN A 268 26.40 -4.71 16.50
N ARG A 269 27.44 -4.47 15.71
CA ARG A 269 27.37 -3.79 14.42
C ARG A 269 26.46 -4.52 13.43
N ARG A 270 26.61 -5.84 13.27
CA ARG A 270 25.77 -6.63 12.37
C ARG A 270 24.30 -6.61 12.78
N LEU A 271 24.02 -6.72 14.07
CA LEU A 271 22.66 -6.57 14.60
C LEU A 271 22.09 -5.18 14.28
N ALA A 272 22.83 -4.12 14.55
CA ALA A 272 22.43 -2.74 14.27
C ALA A 272 22.15 -2.52 12.78
N LEU A 273 23.02 -3.00 11.88
CA LEU A 273 22.84 -2.94 10.43
C LEU A 273 21.61 -3.74 9.97
N ALA A 274 21.33 -4.88 10.61
CA ALA A 274 20.14 -5.68 10.37
C ALA A 274 18.85 -5.06 10.97
N GLY A 275 18.98 -3.94 11.72
CA GLY A 275 17.85 -3.22 12.29
C GLY A 275 17.44 -3.68 13.69
N MET A 276 18.29 -4.45 14.39
CA MET A 276 18.07 -4.88 15.77
C MET A 276 19.03 -4.16 16.72
N ARG A 277 18.51 -3.66 17.83
CA ARG A 277 19.33 -3.03 18.87
C ARG A 277 20.10 -4.09 19.65
N PRO A 278 21.45 -4.01 19.75
CA PRO A 278 22.23 -4.84 20.66
C PRO A 278 21.87 -4.56 22.12
N ILE A 279 21.89 -5.59 22.96
CA ILE A 279 21.53 -5.51 24.39
C ILE A 279 22.68 -6.02 25.24
N ASP A 280 22.92 -7.33 25.24
CA ASP A 280 24.01 -8.03 25.90
C ASP A 280 24.29 -9.35 25.20
N ALA A 281 25.42 -9.98 25.51
CA ALA A 281 25.85 -11.21 24.87
C ALA A 281 24.84 -12.35 24.90
N LEU A 282 23.98 -12.41 25.93
CA LEU A 282 23.01 -13.50 26.10
C LEU A 282 21.79 -13.29 25.20
N VAL A 283 21.26 -12.07 25.16
CA VAL A 283 20.14 -11.69 24.30
C VAL A 283 20.60 -11.59 22.84
N ASP A 284 21.77 -11.01 22.60
CA ASP A 284 22.34 -10.85 21.27
C ASP A 284 22.60 -12.21 20.61
N ALA A 285 23.00 -13.25 21.37
CA ALA A 285 23.16 -14.59 20.85
C ALA A 285 21.86 -15.17 20.28
N THR A 286 20.72 -14.93 20.94
CA THR A 286 19.41 -15.37 20.44
C THR A 286 18.97 -14.57 19.21
N ASN A 287 19.11 -13.26 19.26
CA ASN A 287 18.74 -12.36 18.16
C ASN A 287 19.60 -12.60 16.91
N TYR A 288 20.89 -12.74 17.09
CA TYR A 288 21.83 -13.03 16.02
C TYR A 288 21.50 -14.38 15.36
N THR A 289 21.24 -15.42 16.18
CA THR A 289 20.91 -16.75 15.67
C THR A 289 19.57 -16.74 14.92
N MET A 290 18.59 -15.99 15.38
CA MET A 290 17.31 -15.81 14.66
C MET A 290 17.52 -15.16 13.30
N LEU A 291 18.28 -14.06 13.23
CA LEU A 291 18.57 -13.38 11.96
C LEU A 291 19.43 -14.24 11.03
N ASP A 292 20.24 -15.12 11.59
CA ASP A 292 21.15 -15.99 10.87
C ASP A 292 20.42 -17.17 10.23
N THR A 293 19.61 -17.89 11.02
CA THR A 293 18.96 -19.14 10.64
C THR A 293 17.51 -19.02 10.22
N GLY A 294 16.81 -17.98 10.68
CA GLY A 294 15.36 -17.81 10.51
C GLY A 294 14.52 -18.46 11.61
N GLU A 295 15.14 -19.13 12.59
CA GLU A 295 14.47 -19.71 13.76
C GLU A 295 14.56 -18.76 14.95
N PRO A 296 13.46 -18.19 15.43
CA PRO A 296 13.45 -17.41 16.65
C PRO A 296 13.67 -18.29 17.89
N LEU A 297 14.52 -17.80 18.81
CA LEU A 297 14.80 -18.45 20.08
C LEU A 297 14.40 -17.54 21.25
N HIS A 298 14.19 -18.14 22.42
CA HIS A 298 13.97 -17.40 23.64
C HIS A 298 14.85 -17.88 24.76
N ALA A 299 15.40 -16.93 25.56
CA ALA A 299 16.27 -17.23 26.68
C ALA A 299 15.55 -16.85 27.99
N PHE A 300 15.44 -17.83 28.88
CA PHE A 300 14.92 -17.65 30.23
C PHE A 300 16.06 -17.58 31.24
N ASP A 301 15.90 -16.73 32.28
CA ASP A 301 16.70 -16.81 33.50
C ASP A 301 16.29 -18.05 34.29
N TYR A 302 17.17 -19.06 34.30
CA TYR A 302 16.87 -20.32 35.00
C TYR A 302 16.71 -20.17 36.48
N GLN A 303 17.45 -19.24 37.11
CA GLN A 303 17.33 -19.01 38.56
C GLN A 303 15.94 -18.45 38.93
N THR A 304 15.46 -17.53 38.14
CA THR A 304 14.09 -17.00 38.26
C THR A 304 13.03 -18.11 38.12
N LEU A 305 13.19 -19.02 37.14
CA LEU A 305 12.26 -20.15 37.01
C LEU A 305 12.26 -21.05 38.25
N ARG A 306 13.43 -21.31 38.85
CA ARG A 306 13.53 -22.09 40.07
C ARG A 306 12.87 -21.39 41.27
N GLU A 307 13.06 -20.09 41.42
CA GLU A 307 12.44 -19.29 42.48
C GLU A 307 10.92 -19.32 42.39
N ARG A 308 10.37 -19.16 41.17
CA ARG A 308 8.93 -19.31 40.91
C ARG A 308 8.38 -20.66 41.33
N CYS A 309 9.16 -21.74 41.18
CA CYS A 309 8.77 -23.10 41.58
C CYS A 309 9.16 -23.41 43.04
N SER A 310 9.44 -22.43 43.89
CA SER A 310 9.87 -22.59 45.32
C SER A 310 11.08 -23.51 45.47
N GLY A 311 12.07 -23.39 44.54
CA GLY A 311 13.31 -24.15 44.53
C GLY A 311 13.24 -25.58 43.95
N SER A 312 12.03 -26.06 43.56
CA SER A 312 11.86 -27.35 42.87
C SER A 312 12.34 -27.27 41.41
N THR A 313 12.47 -28.44 40.76
CA THR A 313 12.80 -28.51 39.35
C THR A 313 11.71 -27.84 38.50
N PRO A 314 12.03 -26.79 37.75
CA PRO A 314 11.08 -26.12 36.85
C PRO A 314 10.54 -27.07 35.78
N ARG A 315 9.29 -26.89 35.38
CA ARG A 315 8.69 -27.57 34.24
C ARG A 315 8.14 -26.54 33.30
N ILE A 316 8.63 -26.54 32.07
CA ILE A 316 8.09 -25.72 30.99
C ILE A 316 6.88 -26.45 30.40
N ILE A 317 5.77 -25.73 30.25
CA ILE A 317 4.49 -26.27 29.77
C ILE A 317 3.99 -25.37 28.64
N THR A 318 3.73 -25.95 27.48
CA THR A 318 3.07 -25.21 26.38
C THR A 318 1.58 -25.58 26.38
N ARG A 319 0.74 -24.58 26.46
CA ARG A 319 -0.72 -24.72 26.51
C ARG A 319 -1.42 -23.50 25.95
N THR A 320 -2.73 -23.58 25.77
CA THR A 320 -3.55 -22.37 25.56
C THR A 320 -3.73 -21.61 26.89
N ALA A 321 -3.95 -20.30 26.78
CA ALA A 321 -4.14 -19.45 27.97
C ALA A 321 -5.43 -19.81 28.73
N ASN A 322 -5.42 -19.67 30.03
CA ASN A 322 -6.60 -19.84 30.87
C ASN A 322 -7.52 -18.58 30.79
N PRO A 323 -8.84 -18.75 30.97
CA PRO A 323 -9.75 -17.61 31.04
C PRO A 323 -9.34 -16.59 32.11
N GLY A 324 -9.20 -15.32 31.73
CA GLY A 324 -8.82 -14.23 32.65
C GLY A 324 -7.32 -14.13 32.96
N GLU A 325 -6.49 -14.97 32.37
CA GLU A 325 -5.03 -14.94 32.56
C GLU A 325 -4.44 -13.66 31.97
N LYS A 326 -3.43 -13.10 32.65
CA LYS A 326 -2.73 -11.86 32.24
C LYS A 326 -1.24 -12.12 32.18
N LEU A 327 -0.57 -11.42 31.25
CA LEU A 327 0.86 -11.47 31.07
C LEU A 327 1.42 -10.06 30.85
N GLN A 328 2.50 -9.72 31.55
CA GLN A 328 3.28 -8.52 31.26
C GLN A 328 4.42 -8.90 30.32
N LEU A 329 4.43 -8.28 29.14
CA LEU A 329 5.41 -8.53 28.10
C LEU A 329 6.70 -7.73 28.30
N LEU A 330 7.79 -8.12 27.61
CA LEU A 330 9.10 -7.46 27.70
C LEU A 330 9.09 -5.97 27.32
N ASP A 331 8.14 -5.53 26.48
CA ASP A 331 7.94 -4.12 26.15
C ASP A 331 7.15 -3.32 27.21
N GLY A 332 6.77 -3.98 28.32
CA GLY A 332 5.98 -3.40 29.40
C GLY A 332 4.47 -3.49 29.21
N THR A 333 3.99 -3.95 28.06
CA THR A 333 2.56 -4.08 27.76
C THR A 333 1.88 -5.10 28.69
N GLN A 334 0.78 -4.71 29.33
CA GLN A 334 -0.08 -5.60 30.12
C GLN A 334 -1.14 -6.21 29.18
N LEU A 335 -1.04 -7.49 28.93
CA LEU A 335 -1.94 -8.21 28.02
C LEU A 335 -2.93 -9.09 28.79
N ALA A 336 -4.24 -8.95 28.50
CA ALA A 336 -5.25 -9.91 28.87
C ALA A 336 -5.26 -11.02 27.81
N LEU A 337 -4.95 -12.24 28.19
CA LEU A 337 -4.82 -13.36 27.29
C LEU A 337 -6.20 -13.91 26.87
N ASP A 338 -6.32 -14.21 25.60
CA ASP A 338 -7.49 -14.92 25.08
C ASP A 338 -7.25 -16.44 25.15
N PRO A 339 -8.27 -17.24 25.50
CA PRO A 339 -8.12 -18.71 25.60
C PRO A 339 -7.67 -19.43 24.34
N GLN A 340 -7.66 -18.79 23.17
CA GLN A 340 -7.12 -19.35 21.94
C GLN A 340 -5.61 -19.08 21.74
N MET A 341 -5.03 -18.18 22.52
CA MET A 341 -3.61 -17.84 22.44
C MET A 341 -2.78 -18.94 23.11
N VAL A 342 -1.65 -19.28 22.48
CA VAL A 342 -0.70 -20.24 23.06
C VAL A 342 0.29 -19.47 23.93
N VAL A 343 0.60 -20.04 25.06
CA VAL A 343 1.58 -19.54 26.03
C VAL A 343 2.59 -20.61 26.37
N VAL A 344 3.82 -20.17 26.59
CA VAL A 344 4.80 -20.95 27.36
C VAL A 344 4.59 -20.61 28.83
N SER A 345 4.46 -21.60 29.67
CA SER A 345 4.09 -21.43 31.09
C SER A 345 4.89 -22.38 31.97
N ASP A 346 4.84 -22.12 33.28
CA ASP A 346 5.21 -23.08 34.31
C ASP A 346 3.95 -23.44 35.14
N LYS A 347 4.13 -24.11 36.27
CA LYS A 347 3.03 -24.44 37.18
C LYS A 347 2.40 -23.21 37.85
N VAL A 348 3.09 -22.06 37.83
CA VAL A 348 2.65 -20.81 38.49
C VAL A 348 1.84 -19.95 37.52
N GLY A 349 2.20 -19.93 36.23
CA GLY A 349 1.48 -19.12 35.23
C GLY A 349 2.28 -18.93 33.95
N SER A 350 1.81 -18.04 33.08
CA SER A 350 2.44 -17.74 31.80
C SER A 350 3.81 -17.09 31.96
N LEU A 351 4.78 -17.52 31.14
CA LEU A 351 6.15 -17.03 31.03
C LEU A 351 6.34 -16.18 29.78
N SER A 352 5.70 -16.58 28.68
CA SER A 352 5.76 -15.85 27.40
C SER A 352 4.50 -16.07 26.58
N LEU A 353 4.21 -15.12 25.70
CA LEU A 353 3.24 -15.28 24.60
C LEU A 353 3.97 -16.02 23.50
N ALA A 354 3.65 -17.30 23.33
CA ALA A 354 4.39 -18.26 22.48
C ALA A 354 4.59 -17.73 21.05
N GLY A 355 5.83 -17.72 20.59
CA GLY A 355 6.21 -17.28 19.25
C GLY A 355 5.98 -15.79 18.94
N VAL A 356 5.60 -14.99 19.93
CA VAL A 356 5.34 -13.54 19.77
C VAL A 356 6.30 -12.73 20.66
N MET A 357 6.21 -12.86 21.97
CA MET A 357 7.04 -12.05 22.88
C MET A 357 7.18 -12.68 24.27
N GLY A 358 8.38 -12.61 24.84
CA GLY A 358 8.66 -13.04 26.19
C GLY A 358 7.96 -12.20 27.26
N GLY A 359 7.76 -12.79 28.44
CA GLY A 359 7.30 -12.08 29.63
C GLY A 359 8.45 -11.46 30.42
N VAL A 360 8.21 -10.29 31.00
CA VAL A 360 9.23 -9.52 31.73
C VAL A 360 9.80 -10.28 32.94
N GLN A 361 8.98 -11.12 33.57
CA GLN A 361 9.34 -11.79 34.84
C GLN A 361 10.31 -12.97 34.65
N SER A 362 10.45 -13.51 33.45
CA SER A 362 11.29 -14.70 33.16
C SER A 362 12.46 -14.40 32.23
N GLY A 363 12.59 -13.16 31.76
CA GLY A 363 13.63 -12.71 30.84
C GLY A 363 15.00 -12.61 31.48
N ILE A 364 16.03 -12.50 30.63
CA ILE A 364 17.43 -12.29 31.03
C ILE A 364 17.56 -10.97 31.78
N GLN A 365 18.40 -10.98 32.81
CA GLN A 365 18.71 -9.85 33.67
C GLN A 365 20.24 -9.70 33.78
N THR A 366 20.73 -8.56 34.25
CA THR A 366 22.16 -8.26 34.40
C THR A 366 22.90 -9.29 35.26
N GLN A 367 22.22 -9.88 36.24
CA GLN A 367 22.82 -10.91 37.14
C GLN A 367 22.59 -12.35 36.65
N THR A 368 22.01 -12.57 35.46
CA THR A 368 21.74 -13.91 34.92
C THR A 368 23.05 -14.67 34.72
N SER A 369 23.20 -15.80 35.38
CA SER A 369 24.36 -16.69 35.28
C SER A 369 24.02 -18.09 34.77
N LYS A 370 22.72 -18.38 34.58
CA LYS A 370 22.23 -19.65 34.04
C LYS A 370 21.09 -19.37 33.07
N VAL A 371 21.29 -19.73 31.83
CA VAL A 371 20.37 -19.50 30.74
C VAL A 371 19.71 -20.82 30.33
N LEU A 372 18.38 -20.89 30.39
CA LEU A 372 17.59 -21.93 29.76
C LEU A 372 17.14 -21.42 28.40
N LEU A 373 17.61 -22.05 27.34
CA LEU A 373 17.36 -21.67 25.96
C LEU A 373 16.22 -22.50 25.38
N GLU A 374 15.24 -21.82 24.77
CA GLU A 374 14.11 -22.37 24.02
C GLU A 374 14.38 -22.25 22.52
N ALA A 375 14.15 -23.35 21.78
CA ALA A 375 13.96 -23.34 20.32
C ALA A 375 12.69 -24.12 20.02
N ALA A 376 11.67 -23.46 19.46
CA ALA A 376 10.35 -24.06 19.35
C ALA A 376 9.66 -23.67 18.02
N SER A 377 8.79 -24.54 17.56
CA SER A 377 7.97 -24.29 16.37
C SER A 377 6.51 -24.11 16.75
N TRP A 378 5.84 -23.18 16.07
CA TRP A 378 4.49 -22.76 16.40
C TRP A 378 3.57 -22.80 15.19
N ASN A 379 2.28 -23.07 15.42
CA ASN A 379 1.26 -23.05 14.37
C ASN A 379 1.10 -21.62 13.82
N LEU A 380 1.43 -21.43 12.55
CA LEU A 380 1.43 -20.13 11.88
C LEU A 380 0.07 -19.41 11.90
N ILE A 381 -1.03 -20.17 11.81
CA ILE A 381 -2.39 -19.62 11.83
C ILE A 381 -2.72 -19.06 13.23
N ASN A 382 -2.33 -19.80 14.28
CA ASN A 382 -2.51 -19.34 15.65
C ASN A 382 -1.72 -18.06 15.93
N ILE A 383 -0.43 -18.00 15.50
CA ILE A 383 0.39 -16.79 15.65
C ILE A 383 -0.22 -15.61 14.90
N ARG A 384 -0.69 -15.79 13.64
CA ARG A 384 -1.39 -14.71 12.90
C ARG A 384 -2.63 -14.18 13.64
N LYS A 385 -3.46 -15.10 14.14
CA LYS A 385 -4.67 -14.72 14.91
C LYS A 385 -4.30 -13.98 16.18
N THR A 386 -3.28 -14.45 16.89
CA THR A 386 -2.77 -13.80 18.11
C THR A 386 -2.29 -12.38 17.82
N CYS A 387 -1.42 -12.19 16.82
CA CYS A 387 -0.91 -10.86 16.43
C CYS A 387 -2.04 -9.92 15.97
N SER A 388 -2.98 -10.43 15.17
CA SER A 388 -4.13 -9.64 14.70
C SER A 388 -5.02 -9.17 15.85
N LYS A 389 -5.25 -10.02 16.85
CA LYS A 389 -6.11 -9.71 18.00
C LYS A 389 -5.44 -8.78 18.99
N THR A 390 -4.15 -8.99 19.26
CA THR A 390 -3.38 -8.18 20.22
C THR A 390 -2.81 -6.91 19.61
N ARG A 391 -2.67 -6.85 18.27
CA ARG A 391 -1.94 -5.83 17.51
C ARG A 391 -0.45 -5.74 17.91
N ILE A 392 0.09 -6.82 18.47
CA ILE A 392 1.50 -6.94 18.82
C ILE A 392 2.21 -7.71 17.72
N SER A 393 3.35 -7.19 17.26
CA SER A 393 4.23 -7.85 16.30
C SER A 393 5.68 -7.76 16.77
N SER A 394 6.47 -8.77 16.42
CA SER A 394 7.89 -8.84 16.70
C SER A 394 8.62 -9.53 15.56
N GLU A 395 9.95 -9.50 15.54
CA GLU A 395 10.76 -10.25 14.57
C GLU A 395 10.51 -11.78 14.65
N ALA A 396 10.20 -12.29 15.85
CA ALA A 396 9.81 -13.68 16.04
C ALA A 396 8.44 -13.98 15.40
N SER A 397 7.44 -13.18 15.72
CA SER A 397 6.09 -13.37 15.16
C SER A 397 6.03 -13.13 13.65
N TYR A 398 6.88 -12.23 13.13
CA TYR A 398 7.04 -12.01 11.69
C TYR A 398 7.45 -13.31 10.96
N ARG A 399 8.34 -14.09 11.54
CA ARG A 399 8.78 -15.38 11.01
C ARG A 399 7.76 -16.49 11.25
N PHE A 400 7.35 -16.70 12.50
CA PHE A 400 6.41 -17.77 12.84
C PHE A 400 5.04 -17.63 12.16
N SER A 401 4.55 -16.41 11.96
CA SER A 401 3.28 -16.19 11.24
C SER A 401 3.34 -16.55 9.76
N ARG A 402 4.53 -16.77 9.20
CA ARG A 402 4.73 -17.21 7.82
C ARG A 402 5.06 -18.72 7.71
N GLY A 403 5.38 -19.34 8.83
CA GLY A 403 5.70 -20.77 8.93
C GLY A 403 7.19 -21.04 8.94
N VAL A 404 7.74 -21.31 10.13
CA VAL A 404 9.12 -21.77 10.32
C VAL A 404 9.12 -23.29 10.44
N HIS A 405 9.99 -23.97 9.67
CA HIS A 405 10.02 -25.44 9.67
C HIS A 405 10.56 -25.98 10.99
N PRO A 406 9.87 -26.92 11.65
CA PRO A 406 10.29 -27.44 12.95
C PRO A 406 11.71 -28.08 12.94
N GLY A 407 12.20 -28.51 11.79
CA GLY A 407 13.56 -29.03 11.62
C GLY A 407 14.65 -28.00 11.93
N LEU A 408 14.38 -26.68 11.79
CA LEU A 408 15.35 -25.63 12.08
C LEU A 408 15.68 -25.47 13.56
N ALA A 409 14.79 -25.86 14.46
CA ALA A 409 14.98 -25.69 15.90
C ALA A 409 16.28 -26.35 16.42
N ALA A 410 16.63 -27.51 15.93
CA ALA A 410 17.85 -28.19 16.35
C ALA A 410 19.14 -27.47 15.90
N GLN A 411 19.17 -26.98 14.66
CA GLN A 411 20.32 -26.24 14.13
C GLN A 411 20.45 -24.90 14.88
N ALA A 412 19.36 -24.17 15.08
CA ALA A 412 19.38 -22.91 15.77
C ALA A 412 19.77 -23.05 17.25
N LEU A 413 19.23 -24.07 17.95
CA LEU A 413 19.61 -24.37 19.33
C LEU A 413 21.11 -24.62 19.45
N SER A 414 21.65 -25.47 18.58
CA SER A 414 23.06 -25.83 18.54
C SER A 414 23.99 -24.64 18.35
N LEU A 415 23.66 -23.78 17.37
CA LEU A 415 24.42 -22.55 17.08
C LEU A 415 24.32 -21.56 18.23
N CYS A 416 23.13 -21.36 18.80
CA CYS A 416 22.93 -20.40 19.87
C CYS A 416 23.63 -20.82 21.17
N LEU A 417 23.60 -22.10 21.55
CA LEU A 417 24.35 -22.62 22.68
C LEU A 417 25.85 -22.35 22.54
N ARG A 418 26.42 -22.56 21.35
CA ARG A 418 27.81 -22.23 21.05
C ARG A 418 28.10 -20.75 21.25
N ARG A 419 27.25 -19.87 20.67
CA ARG A 419 27.39 -18.41 20.77
C ARG A 419 27.25 -17.89 22.21
N LEU A 420 26.33 -18.46 22.98
CA LEU A 420 26.19 -18.16 24.41
C LEU A 420 27.48 -18.39 25.17
N VAL A 421 28.17 -19.50 24.91
CA VAL A 421 29.45 -19.80 25.55
C VAL A 421 30.59 -18.92 25.02
N GLU A 422 30.65 -18.70 23.70
CA GLU A 422 31.70 -17.89 23.08
C GLU A 422 31.63 -16.41 23.54
N TRP A 423 30.40 -15.86 23.64
CA TRP A 423 30.20 -14.42 23.93
C TRP A 423 29.91 -14.15 25.40
N GLY A 424 29.11 -14.98 26.04
CA GLY A 424 28.70 -14.84 27.45
C GLY A 424 29.53 -15.63 28.43
N GLY A 425 30.39 -16.57 27.94
CA GLY A 425 31.15 -17.47 28.80
C GLY A 425 30.33 -18.64 29.33
N GLY A 426 30.88 -19.37 30.27
CA GLY A 426 30.22 -20.50 30.90
C GLY A 426 30.41 -21.83 30.17
N ARG A 427 29.59 -22.80 30.48
CA ARG A 427 29.59 -24.15 29.88
C ARG A 427 28.19 -24.60 29.51
N VAL A 428 28.07 -25.35 28.44
CA VAL A 428 26.83 -26.06 28.11
C VAL A 428 26.61 -27.21 29.08
N VAL A 429 25.39 -27.29 29.62
CA VAL A 429 24.91 -28.41 30.43
C VAL A 429 24.74 -29.61 29.51
N GLU A 430 25.20 -30.79 29.91
CA GLU A 430 25.14 -31.98 29.07
C GLU A 430 23.70 -32.38 28.75
N GLY A 431 23.46 -32.56 27.44
CA GLY A 431 22.17 -32.97 26.89
C GLY A 431 21.28 -31.84 26.40
N VAL A 432 20.23 -32.22 25.72
CA VAL A 432 19.10 -31.37 25.30
C VAL A 432 17.80 -32.12 25.50
N ILE A 433 16.73 -31.39 25.77
CA ILE A 433 15.39 -31.97 25.76
C ILE A 433 14.77 -31.62 24.43
N ASP A 434 14.26 -32.60 23.70
CA ASP A 434 13.62 -32.45 22.41
C ASP A 434 12.31 -33.24 22.40
N GLN A 435 11.18 -32.49 22.34
CA GLN A 435 9.87 -33.09 22.11
C GLN A 435 9.41 -32.72 20.71
N TYR A 436 9.32 -33.73 19.83
CA TYR A 436 8.92 -33.58 18.44
C TYR A 436 7.79 -34.59 18.10
N PRO A 437 6.58 -34.34 18.63
CA PRO A 437 5.48 -35.31 18.50
C PRO A 437 4.95 -35.47 17.08
N THR A 438 5.06 -34.44 16.25
CA THR A 438 4.46 -34.40 14.90
C THR A 438 5.47 -33.88 13.87
N PRO A 439 6.49 -34.68 13.46
CA PRO A 439 7.36 -34.28 12.36
C PRO A 439 6.57 -34.18 11.06
N PRO A 440 6.71 -33.09 10.29
CA PRO A 440 6.12 -33.01 8.97
C PRO A 440 6.80 -34.00 8.01
N GLU A 441 6.03 -34.54 7.07
CA GLU A 441 6.58 -35.29 5.95
C GLU A 441 7.02 -34.35 4.86
N ASP A 442 8.25 -34.47 4.40
CA ASP A 442 8.76 -33.67 3.28
C ASP A 442 8.18 -34.25 1.97
N PRO A 443 7.44 -33.44 1.18
CA PRO A 443 6.80 -33.89 -0.03
C PRO A 443 7.80 -34.40 -1.07
N ILE A 444 7.42 -35.49 -1.78
CA ILE A 444 8.10 -35.95 -2.99
C ILE A 444 7.24 -35.54 -4.19
N VAL A 445 7.82 -34.80 -5.11
CA VAL A 445 7.12 -34.25 -6.27
C VAL A 445 7.83 -34.70 -7.54
N SER A 446 7.05 -35.15 -8.54
CA SER A 446 7.58 -35.60 -9.82
C SER A 446 7.10 -34.70 -10.97
N LEU A 447 8.00 -34.42 -11.91
CA LEU A 447 7.75 -33.65 -13.12
C LEU A 447 8.26 -34.41 -14.35
N SER A 448 7.48 -34.46 -15.44
CA SER A 448 8.02 -34.91 -16.73
C SER A 448 8.59 -33.74 -17.52
N GLU A 449 9.48 -34.01 -18.46
CA GLU A 449 10.03 -33.02 -19.37
C GLU A 449 8.92 -32.35 -20.20
N GLN A 450 7.90 -33.14 -20.59
CA GLN A 450 6.75 -32.60 -21.31
C GLN A 450 5.94 -31.63 -20.45
N HIS A 451 5.70 -31.95 -19.16
CA HIS A 451 4.98 -31.06 -18.24
C HIS A 451 5.73 -29.74 -18.05
N ILE A 452 7.07 -29.77 -17.90
CA ILE A 452 7.90 -28.56 -17.82
C ILE A 452 7.74 -27.71 -19.08
N ARG A 453 7.78 -28.34 -20.25
CA ARG A 453 7.61 -27.65 -21.54
C ARG A 453 6.22 -27.03 -21.71
N ASP A 454 5.17 -27.76 -21.37
CA ASP A 454 3.80 -27.30 -21.52
C ASP A 454 3.48 -26.12 -20.60
N PHE A 455 4.04 -26.15 -19.39
CA PHE A 455 3.78 -25.09 -18.39
C PHE A 455 4.65 -23.85 -18.61
N LEU A 456 5.94 -24.01 -18.85
CA LEU A 456 6.89 -22.90 -19.01
C LEU A 456 6.98 -22.37 -20.46
N GLY A 457 6.43 -23.10 -21.44
CA GLY A 457 6.51 -22.74 -22.86
C GLY A 457 7.89 -22.93 -23.50
N ILE A 458 8.85 -23.56 -22.76
CA ILE A 458 10.20 -23.86 -23.23
C ILE A 458 10.61 -25.26 -22.76
N GLY A 459 11.49 -25.92 -23.53
CA GLY A 459 12.13 -27.16 -23.09
C GLY A 459 13.37 -26.88 -22.28
N ILE A 460 13.40 -27.36 -21.04
CA ILE A 460 14.60 -27.36 -20.18
C ILE A 460 15.01 -28.84 -20.00
N PRO A 461 16.22 -29.23 -20.37
CA PRO A 461 16.66 -30.63 -20.22
C PRO A 461 16.63 -31.06 -18.74
N LEU A 462 16.18 -32.29 -18.46
CA LEU A 462 16.10 -32.80 -17.10
C LEU A 462 17.43 -32.75 -16.31
N PRO A 463 18.62 -32.95 -16.90
CA PRO A 463 19.88 -32.73 -16.17
C PRO A 463 20.09 -31.30 -15.69
N GLU A 464 19.63 -30.28 -16.46
CA GLU A 464 19.68 -28.87 -16.04
C GLU A 464 18.65 -28.59 -14.91
N VAL A 465 17.46 -29.17 -15.01
CA VAL A 465 16.46 -29.14 -13.94
C VAL A 465 16.99 -29.76 -12.66
N GLN A 466 17.65 -30.91 -12.78
CA GLN A 466 18.29 -31.57 -11.64
C GLN A 466 19.39 -30.72 -11.01
N ASP A 467 20.25 -30.08 -11.80
CA ASP A 467 21.27 -29.15 -11.29
C ASP A 467 20.64 -27.98 -10.51
N ILE A 468 19.57 -27.36 -11.05
CA ILE A 468 18.86 -26.28 -10.40
C ILE A 468 18.28 -26.73 -9.05
N LEU A 469 17.52 -27.81 -9.05
CA LEU A 469 16.84 -28.29 -7.83
C LEU A 469 17.85 -28.80 -6.78
N THR A 470 18.93 -29.45 -7.22
CA THR A 470 19.98 -29.91 -6.30
C THR A 470 20.70 -28.75 -5.61
N ARG A 471 20.99 -27.67 -6.34
CA ARG A 471 21.55 -26.45 -5.74
C ARG A 471 20.60 -25.81 -4.74
N LEU A 472 19.29 -25.93 -4.94
CA LEU A 472 18.26 -25.49 -3.99
C LEU A 472 18.08 -26.43 -2.79
N GLY A 473 18.84 -27.59 -2.77
CA GLY A 473 18.82 -28.53 -1.68
C GLY A 473 17.84 -29.69 -1.84
N PHE A 474 17.21 -29.88 -3.01
CA PHE A 474 16.34 -31.02 -3.28
C PHE A 474 17.18 -32.27 -3.57
N GLU A 475 16.74 -33.40 -3.08
CA GLU A 475 17.29 -34.72 -3.46
C GLU A 475 16.58 -35.19 -4.74
N CYS A 476 17.29 -35.19 -5.88
CA CYS A 476 16.68 -35.45 -7.18
C CYS A 476 17.13 -36.76 -7.82
N ARG A 477 16.17 -37.46 -8.46
CA ARG A 477 16.44 -38.67 -9.26
C ARG A 477 15.75 -38.56 -10.62
N ILE A 478 16.46 -38.88 -11.70
CA ILE A 478 15.90 -38.93 -13.06
C ILE A 478 15.68 -40.39 -13.44
N GLU A 479 14.49 -40.76 -13.90
CA GLU A 479 14.12 -42.07 -14.41
C GLU A 479 13.34 -41.86 -15.73
N GLY A 480 14.00 -42.14 -16.86
CA GLY A 480 13.41 -41.88 -18.18
C GLY A 480 13.17 -40.40 -18.45
N ASP A 481 11.94 -40.05 -18.69
CA ASP A 481 11.46 -38.67 -18.92
C ASP A 481 10.92 -37.97 -17.66
N LEU A 482 11.08 -38.61 -16.50
CA LEU A 482 10.57 -38.15 -15.22
C LEU A 482 11.72 -37.74 -14.26
N ILE A 483 11.61 -36.57 -13.66
CA ILE A 483 12.43 -36.19 -12.51
C ILE A 483 11.58 -36.22 -11.25
N THR A 484 12.09 -36.89 -10.22
CA THR A 484 11.50 -36.94 -8.88
C THR A 484 12.37 -36.17 -7.92
N ALA A 485 11.80 -35.20 -7.21
CA ALA A 485 12.50 -34.35 -6.26
C ALA A 485 11.87 -34.49 -4.86
N LYS A 486 12.68 -34.87 -3.89
CA LYS A 486 12.31 -34.85 -2.47
C LYS A 486 12.63 -33.46 -1.91
N THR A 487 11.66 -32.87 -1.26
CA THR A 487 11.73 -31.51 -0.70
C THR A 487 12.69 -31.49 0.51
N PRO A 488 13.58 -30.50 0.63
CA PRO A 488 14.42 -30.33 1.82
C PRO A 488 13.60 -29.84 3.01
N ALA A 489 14.02 -30.26 4.21
CA ALA A 489 13.37 -29.94 5.50
C ALA A 489 13.34 -28.45 5.91
N LEU A 490 13.34 -27.53 4.95
CA LEU A 490 13.23 -26.09 5.17
C LEU A 490 12.05 -25.47 4.40
N ARG A 491 11.38 -26.30 3.60
CA ARG A 491 10.43 -25.87 2.58
C ARG A 491 9.02 -26.29 2.96
N LEU A 492 8.34 -25.48 3.77
CA LEU A 492 6.90 -25.64 4.06
C LEU A 492 6.01 -25.10 2.93
N ASP A 493 6.59 -24.43 1.96
CA ASP A 493 5.91 -23.84 0.81
C ASP A 493 5.71 -24.81 -0.36
N ILE A 494 6.37 -25.98 -0.34
CA ILE A 494 6.17 -27.01 -1.35
C ILE A 494 5.10 -28.01 -0.87
N GLU A 495 3.99 -28.08 -1.59
CA GLU A 495 2.90 -29.00 -1.28
C GLU A 495 3.01 -30.31 -2.08
N PRO A 496 2.32 -31.38 -1.71
CA PRO A 496 2.24 -32.60 -2.51
C PRO A 496 1.35 -32.41 -3.76
N GLY A 497 1.48 -33.30 -4.74
CA GLY A 497 0.59 -33.41 -5.90
C GLY A 497 0.73 -32.25 -6.89
N LEU A 498 -0.39 -31.84 -7.50
CA LEU A 498 -0.41 -30.81 -8.55
C LEU A 498 0.09 -29.44 -8.09
N ILE A 499 -0.22 -29.06 -6.85
CA ILE A 499 0.27 -27.79 -6.28
C ILE A 499 1.79 -27.86 -6.15
N GLY A 500 2.34 -28.95 -5.65
CA GLY A 500 3.79 -29.15 -5.56
C GLY A 500 4.49 -29.13 -6.92
N GLN A 501 3.85 -29.65 -7.95
CA GLN A 501 4.36 -29.52 -9.32
C GLN A 501 4.47 -28.06 -9.76
N ALA A 502 3.45 -27.25 -9.50
CA ALA A 502 3.48 -25.82 -9.78
C ALA A 502 4.56 -25.09 -8.95
N ASN A 503 4.71 -25.44 -7.67
CA ASN A 503 5.75 -24.88 -6.81
C ASN A 503 7.17 -25.24 -7.34
N LEU A 504 7.41 -26.48 -7.79
CA LEU A 504 8.70 -26.84 -8.39
C LEU A 504 8.96 -26.13 -9.71
N LEU A 505 7.92 -25.94 -10.55
CA LEU A 505 8.05 -25.19 -11.80
C LEU A 505 8.40 -23.73 -11.54
N GLU A 506 7.86 -23.13 -10.48
CA GLU A 506 8.26 -21.79 -10.02
C GLU A 506 9.75 -21.76 -9.65
N GLU A 507 10.22 -22.72 -8.84
CA GLU A 507 11.62 -22.81 -8.44
C GLU A 507 12.56 -22.98 -9.65
N ILE A 508 12.20 -23.85 -10.60
CA ILE A 508 12.95 -24.06 -11.83
C ILE A 508 13.01 -22.77 -12.65
N SER A 509 11.88 -22.12 -12.87
CA SER A 509 11.80 -20.94 -13.75
C SER A 509 12.54 -19.72 -13.18
N ARG A 510 12.44 -19.46 -11.87
CA ARG A 510 13.12 -18.32 -11.23
C ARG A 510 14.65 -18.48 -11.23
N VAL A 511 15.15 -19.69 -11.03
CA VAL A 511 16.61 -19.98 -11.05
C VAL A 511 17.14 -20.09 -12.47
N TYR A 512 16.37 -20.69 -13.39
CA TYR A 512 16.68 -20.68 -14.82
C TYR A 512 16.80 -19.25 -15.34
N GLY A 513 15.87 -18.38 -14.97
CA GLY A 513 15.80 -16.95 -15.26
C GLY A 513 14.63 -16.61 -16.20
N TYR A 514 13.67 -15.86 -15.68
CA TYR A 514 12.50 -15.39 -16.46
C TYR A 514 12.86 -14.62 -17.72
N ASN A 515 13.99 -13.91 -17.72
CA ASN A 515 14.49 -13.19 -18.89
C ASN A 515 14.95 -14.10 -20.04
N LYS A 516 15.13 -15.40 -19.81
CA LYS A 516 15.46 -16.39 -20.83
C LYS A 516 14.23 -17.04 -21.44
N ILE A 517 13.06 -16.86 -20.83
CA ILE A 517 11.79 -17.38 -21.35
C ILE A 517 11.30 -16.42 -22.45
N PRO A 518 11.15 -16.88 -23.71
CA PRO A 518 10.74 -16.02 -24.79
C PRO A 518 9.29 -15.60 -24.66
N ALA A 519 8.97 -14.37 -25.06
CA ALA A 519 7.59 -13.92 -25.15
C ALA A 519 6.87 -14.69 -26.26
N THR A 520 5.75 -15.32 -25.95
CA THR A 520 4.87 -15.95 -26.93
C THR A 520 3.93 -14.92 -27.55
N ARG A 521 3.76 -14.98 -28.87
CA ARG A 521 2.75 -14.20 -29.60
C ARG A 521 1.56 -15.09 -29.87
N MET A 522 0.36 -14.52 -29.80
CA MET A 522 -0.83 -15.24 -30.23
C MET A 522 -0.72 -15.54 -31.73
N ALA A 523 -0.81 -16.82 -32.10
CA ALA A 523 -0.74 -17.29 -33.47
C ALA A 523 -2.13 -17.52 -34.10
N HIS A 524 -3.18 -17.15 -33.38
CA HIS A 524 -4.57 -17.28 -33.84
C HIS A 524 -5.07 -16.00 -34.48
N GLU A 525 -5.98 -16.13 -35.43
CA GLU A 525 -6.74 -14.98 -35.93
C GLU A 525 -7.47 -14.30 -34.77
N LEU A 526 -7.46 -12.97 -34.77
CA LEU A 526 -8.24 -12.22 -33.79
C LEU A 526 -9.72 -12.56 -33.98
N PRO A 527 -10.46 -12.84 -32.91
CA PRO A 527 -11.90 -13.04 -32.98
C PRO A 527 -12.56 -11.81 -33.62
N VAL A 528 -13.64 -12.02 -34.37
CA VAL A 528 -14.43 -10.92 -34.88
C VAL A 528 -14.78 -9.96 -33.78
N GLN A 529 -14.35 -8.71 -33.93
CA GLN A 529 -14.66 -7.65 -32.96
C GLN A 529 -16.18 -7.39 -32.98
N ARG A 530 -16.83 -7.57 -31.86
CA ARG A 530 -18.22 -7.15 -31.65
C ARG A 530 -18.19 -5.87 -30.88
N GLY A 531 -18.83 -4.81 -31.40
CA GLY A 531 -18.97 -3.56 -30.65
C GLY A 531 -19.67 -3.78 -29.30
N ASN A 532 -19.32 -2.95 -28.32
CA ASN A 532 -20.05 -2.86 -27.06
C ASN A 532 -20.84 -1.55 -27.07
N LEU A 533 -22.13 -1.65 -27.40
CA LEU A 533 -23.01 -0.49 -27.52
C LEU A 533 -22.99 0.39 -26.27
N GLU A 534 -22.92 -0.22 -25.10
CA GLU A 534 -22.89 0.53 -23.82
C GLU A 534 -21.63 1.40 -23.70
N VAL A 535 -20.48 0.86 -24.05
CA VAL A 535 -19.20 1.61 -24.03
C VAL A 535 -19.20 2.68 -25.10
N GLU A 536 -19.56 2.31 -26.34
CA GLU A 536 -19.61 3.22 -27.50
C GLU A 536 -20.54 4.40 -27.26
N MET A 537 -21.74 4.16 -26.72
CA MET A 537 -22.68 5.22 -26.41
C MET A 537 -22.25 6.05 -25.20
N SER A 538 -21.64 5.43 -24.19
CA SER A 538 -21.07 6.19 -23.07
C SER A 538 -19.95 7.12 -23.52
N ASP A 539 -19.09 6.67 -24.43
CA ASP A 539 -18.03 7.50 -25.01
C ASP A 539 -18.61 8.58 -25.90
N ARG A 540 -19.64 8.26 -26.69
CA ARG A 540 -20.36 9.26 -27.49
C ARG A 540 -20.99 10.36 -26.65
N ILE A 541 -21.59 10.00 -25.50
CA ILE A 541 -22.15 10.99 -24.56
C ILE A 541 -21.04 11.90 -24.05
N ARG A 542 -19.86 11.33 -23.65
CA ARG A 542 -18.72 12.12 -23.19
C ARG A 542 -18.19 13.07 -24.27
N GLU A 543 -18.04 12.58 -25.50
CA GLU A 543 -17.60 13.41 -26.63
C GLU A 543 -18.54 14.60 -26.87
N VAL A 544 -19.83 14.34 -26.91
CA VAL A 544 -20.83 15.40 -27.15
C VAL A 544 -20.82 16.45 -26.05
N LEU A 545 -20.81 16.03 -24.78
CA LEU A 545 -20.80 16.95 -23.66
C LEU A 545 -19.48 17.73 -23.58
N THR A 546 -18.37 17.11 -23.88
CA THR A 546 -17.06 17.79 -23.94
C THR A 546 -17.02 18.80 -25.09
N GLN A 547 -17.57 18.48 -26.26
CA GLN A 547 -17.71 19.41 -27.38
C GLN A 547 -18.67 20.57 -27.07
N ALA A 548 -19.66 20.34 -26.20
CA ALA A 548 -20.54 21.37 -25.67
C ALA A 548 -19.89 22.27 -24.58
N GLY A 549 -18.61 22.03 -24.26
CA GLY A 549 -17.83 22.84 -23.33
C GLY A 549 -17.81 22.35 -21.88
N LEU A 550 -18.30 21.15 -21.59
CA LEU A 550 -18.30 20.58 -20.26
C LEU A 550 -17.03 19.76 -20.00
N GLN A 551 -16.66 19.62 -18.75
CA GLN A 551 -15.55 18.78 -18.31
C GLN A 551 -16.08 17.47 -17.72
N ASP A 552 -15.53 16.33 -18.20
CA ASP A 552 -15.77 15.01 -17.61
C ASP A 552 -15.09 14.91 -16.26
N THR A 553 -15.81 14.39 -15.28
CA THR A 553 -15.36 14.30 -13.89
C THR A 553 -15.60 12.90 -13.33
N PHE A 554 -14.85 12.60 -12.29
CA PHE A 554 -14.91 11.32 -11.62
C PHE A 554 -14.95 11.55 -10.11
N THR A 555 -16.02 11.11 -9.46
CA THR A 555 -16.20 11.24 -8.01
C THR A 555 -16.22 9.91 -7.30
N TYR A 556 -16.05 9.93 -5.98
CA TYR A 556 -16.04 8.70 -5.18
C TYR A 556 -17.43 8.05 -5.15
N ARG A 557 -17.44 6.72 -5.32
CA ARG A 557 -18.66 5.89 -5.23
C ARG A 557 -19.11 5.68 -3.79
N GLN A 558 -18.21 5.86 -2.85
CA GLN A 558 -18.45 5.74 -1.41
C GLN A 558 -18.78 7.11 -0.82
N THR A 559 -19.79 7.15 0.05
CA THR A 559 -20.29 8.37 0.67
C THR A 559 -20.76 8.09 2.10
N SER A 560 -21.43 9.04 2.73
CA SER A 560 -22.12 8.87 4.02
C SER A 560 -23.59 9.25 3.91
N LEU A 561 -24.40 8.83 4.87
CA LEU A 561 -25.81 9.20 4.94
C LEU A 561 -26.01 10.70 5.04
N GLU A 562 -25.11 11.40 5.74
CA GLU A 562 -25.14 12.87 5.89
C GLU A 562 -24.91 13.58 4.56
N ARG A 563 -23.97 13.09 3.75
CA ARG A 563 -23.69 13.63 2.41
C ARG A 563 -24.83 13.38 1.44
N GLU A 564 -25.41 12.18 1.46
CA GLU A 564 -26.61 11.86 0.68
C GLU A 564 -27.81 12.72 1.10
N ALA A 565 -27.95 13.03 2.39
CA ALA A 565 -29.00 13.89 2.91
C ALA A 565 -28.81 15.37 2.58
N ALA A 566 -27.61 15.81 2.23
CA ALA A 566 -27.30 17.22 1.97
C ALA A 566 -28.08 17.80 0.77
N ILE A 567 -28.54 16.99 -0.16
CA ILE A 567 -29.38 17.44 -1.29
C ILE A 567 -30.84 17.68 -0.92
N PHE A 568 -31.23 17.48 0.32
CA PHE A 568 -32.58 17.77 0.81
C PHE A 568 -32.56 19.05 1.67
N PRO A 569 -33.59 19.93 1.57
CA PRO A 569 -33.65 21.19 2.29
C PRO A 569 -33.39 21.09 3.79
N ASN A 570 -33.91 20.04 4.42
CA ASN A 570 -33.83 19.82 5.87
C ASN A 570 -32.74 18.81 6.27
N ARG A 571 -31.87 18.43 5.36
CA ARG A 571 -30.87 17.33 5.55
C ARG A 571 -31.48 16.02 6.09
N ASN A 572 -32.75 15.79 5.88
CA ASN A 572 -33.42 14.58 6.26
C ASN A 572 -33.33 13.58 5.12
N HIS A 573 -32.68 12.50 5.37
CA HIS A 573 -32.76 11.38 4.47
C HIS A 573 -34.06 10.60 4.72
N ASN A 574 -34.64 10.00 3.67
CA ASN A 574 -35.79 9.13 3.84
C ASN A 574 -35.36 7.87 4.63
N PRO A 575 -35.91 7.62 5.82
CA PRO A 575 -35.54 6.45 6.63
C PRO A 575 -35.88 5.11 5.97
N GLU A 576 -36.80 5.10 4.99
CA GLU A 576 -37.13 3.89 4.21
C GLU A 576 -36.07 3.57 3.13
N GLU A 577 -35.18 4.52 2.80
CA GLU A 577 -34.12 4.27 1.83
C GLU A 577 -33.06 3.36 2.41
N GLN A 578 -32.87 2.21 1.78
CA GLN A 578 -31.81 1.29 2.12
C GLN A 578 -30.53 1.64 1.35
N TYR A 579 -29.40 1.46 2.01
CA TYR A 579 -28.07 1.69 1.44
C TYR A 579 -27.20 0.44 1.52
N VAL A 580 -26.36 0.24 0.53
CA VAL A 580 -25.29 -0.75 0.61
C VAL A 580 -24.23 -0.23 1.59
N ARG A 581 -24.07 -0.90 2.74
CA ARG A 581 -23.15 -0.50 3.80
C ARG A 581 -21.79 -1.15 3.62
N ILE A 582 -20.72 -0.39 3.88
CA ILE A 582 -19.36 -0.89 3.87
C ILE A 582 -19.04 -1.48 5.24
N LYS A 583 -18.61 -2.74 5.28
CA LYS A 583 -18.34 -3.45 6.55
C LYS A 583 -17.19 -2.84 7.34
N ASN A 584 -16.12 -2.43 6.65
CA ASN A 584 -14.91 -1.85 7.24
C ASN A 584 -14.57 -0.52 6.53
N PRO A 585 -15.31 0.58 6.81
CA PRO A 585 -15.04 1.86 6.16
C PRO A 585 -13.69 2.41 6.59
N ILE A 586 -12.94 2.98 5.64
CA ILE A 586 -11.64 3.61 5.90
C ILE A 586 -11.80 4.90 6.72
N THR A 587 -12.87 5.65 6.44
CA THR A 587 -13.20 6.90 7.13
C THR A 587 -14.69 6.98 7.44
N PRO A 588 -15.11 7.77 8.47
CA PRO A 588 -16.52 7.97 8.79
C PRO A 588 -17.36 8.57 7.66
N GLU A 589 -16.72 9.32 6.74
CA GLU A 589 -17.37 9.97 5.61
C GLU A 589 -17.66 9.02 4.44
N ARG A 590 -17.26 7.72 4.54
CA ARG A 590 -17.37 6.73 3.46
C ARG A 590 -17.92 5.40 3.94
N THR A 591 -19.09 5.45 4.55
CA THR A 591 -19.73 4.30 5.22
C THR A 591 -20.74 3.54 4.35
N VAL A 592 -21.18 4.16 3.25
CA VAL A 592 -22.18 3.58 2.34
C VAL A 592 -21.81 3.82 0.88
N MET A 593 -22.36 3.01 -0.02
CA MET A 593 -22.30 3.28 -1.47
C MET A 593 -23.39 4.28 -1.86
N ARG A 594 -23.06 5.21 -2.78
CA ARG A 594 -23.97 6.27 -3.23
C ARG A 594 -25.21 5.71 -3.96
N ARG A 595 -26.36 6.32 -3.71
CA ARG A 595 -27.61 6.07 -4.43
C ARG A 595 -27.89 7.11 -5.52
N ARG A 596 -27.19 8.25 -5.45
CA ARG A 596 -27.31 9.40 -6.36
C ARG A 596 -25.92 9.94 -6.69
N THR A 597 -25.81 10.55 -7.83
CA THR A 597 -24.55 11.23 -8.22
C THR A 597 -24.64 12.75 -8.00
N LEU A 598 -25.85 13.30 -7.81
CA LEU A 598 -26.06 14.72 -7.53
C LEU A 598 -25.33 15.21 -6.26
N PRO A 599 -25.34 14.51 -5.11
CA PRO A 599 -24.61 14.97 -3.92
C PRO A 599 -23.12 15.18 -4.19
N THR A 600 -22.47 14.21 -4.82
CA THR A 600 -21.04 14.27 -5.13
C THR A 600 -20.71 15.32 -6.18
N MET A 601 -21.61 15.55 -7.12
CA MET A 601 -21.48 16.65 -8.11
C MET A 601 -21.55 18.02 -7.43
N LEU A 602 -22.47 18.23 -6.49
CA LEU A 602 -22.57 19.49 -5.74
C LEU A 602 -21.34 19.73 -4.86
N GLU A 603 -20.79 18.70 -4.21
CA GLU A 603 -19.52 18.80 -3.48
C GLU A 603 -18.36 19.20 -4.40
N LEU A 604 -18.31 18.62 -5.59
CA LEU A 604 -17.28 18.92 -6.58
C LEU A 604 -17.38 20.35 -7.10
N LEU A 605 -18.59 20.82 -7.40
CA LEU A 605 -18.86 22.21 -7.80
C LEU A 605 -18.47 23.18 -6.68
N GLU A 606 -18.87 22.88 -5.42
CA GLU A 606 -18.53 23.73 -4.26
C GLU A 606 -17.00 23.83 -4.10
N TYR A 607 -16.30 22.71 -4.15
CA TYR A 607 -14.85 22.72 -4.01
C TYR A 607 -14.16 23.54 -5.10
N ASN A 608 -14.56 23.35 -6.37
CA ASN A 608 -13.93 24.02 -7.51
C ASN A 608 -14.35 25.47 -7.67
N SER A 609 -15.52 25.89 -7.16
CA SER A 609 -15.97 27.28 -7.19
C SER A 609 -15.06 28.25 -6.42
N LYS A 610 -14.16 27.71 -5.59
CA LYS A 610 -13.10 28.47 -4.90
C LYS A 610 -11.98 28.91 -5.85
N PHE A 611 -11.81 28.20 -6.95
CA PHE A 611 -10.69 28.36 -7.89
C PHE A 611 -11.13 28.83 -9.28
N ARG A 612 -12.42 28.67 -9.61
CA ARG A 612 -12.98 29.00 -10.93
C ARG A 612 -14.31 29.74 -10.78
N ASP A 613 -14.49 30.78 -11.58
CA ASP A 613 -15.72 31.59 -11.59
C ASP A 613 -16.79 31.01 -12.50
N SER A 614 -16.47 30.12 -13.40
CA SER A 614 -17.38 29.39 -14.27
C SER A 614 -17.05 27.91 -14.23
N LEU A 615 -18.05 27.07 -14.01
CA LEU A 615 -17.95 25.62 -13.97
C LEU A 615 -19.09 24.99 -14.75
N ALA A 616 -18.72 24.06 -15.64
CA ALA A 616 -19.64 23.20 -16.37
C ALA A 616 -19.06 21.77 -16.35
N LEU A 617 -19.60 20.95 -15.48
CA LEU A 617 -19.07 19.61 -15.17
C LEU A 617 -20.11 18.56 -15.45
N PHE A 618 -19.65 17.34 -15.80
CA PHE A 618 -20.53 16.18 -15.86
C PHE A 618 -19.81 14.91 -15.37
N GLU A 619 -20.59 13.94 -14.95
CA GLU A 619 -20.13 12.59 -14.58
C GLU A 619 -21.10 11.55 -15.12
N ILE A 620 -20.57 10.49 -15.73
CA ILE A 620 -21.29 9.22 -15.96
C ILE A 620 -20.76 8.23 -14.96
N GLY A 621 -21.57 7.89 -13.96
CA GLY A 621 -21.13 7.04 -12.87
C GLY A 621 -22.20 6.10 -12.32
N PRO A 622 -21.81 4.95 -11.75
CA PRO A 622 -22.75 4.01 -11.16
C PRO A 622 -23.31 4.52 -9.83
N VAL A 623 -24.55 4.14 -9.57
CA VAL A 623 -25.22 4.19 -8.28
C VAL A 623 -25.63 2.79 -7.84
N PHE A 624 -25.77 2.56 -6.55
CA PHE A 624 -25.92 1.23 -5.96
C PHE A 624 -27.28 1.15 -5.23
N LEU A 625 -28.20 0.42 -5.83
CA LEU A 625 -29.58 0.28 -5.33
C LEU A 625 -29.78 -1.12 -4.75
N PRO A 626 -29.90 -1.26 -3.42
CA PRO A 626 -30.18 -2.55 -2.80
C PRO A 626 -31.45 -3.19 -3.38
N ILE A 627 -31.38 -4.48 -3.65
CA ILE A 627 -32.53 -5.29 -4.07
C ILE A 627 -32.88 -6.20 -2.90
N GLN A 628 -34.16 -6.24 -2.55
CA GLN A 628 -34.67 -7.13 -1.49
C GLN A 628 -34.33 -8.59 -1.82
N ASP A 629 -33.84 -9.32 -0.82
CA ASP A 629 -33.48 -10.74 -0.89
C ASP A 629 -32.34 -11.10 -1.89
N GLN A 630 -31.56 -10.12 -2.34
CA GLN A 630 -30.37 -10.34 -3.16
C GLN A 630 -29.10 -9.90 -2.43
N ALA A 631 -28.02 -10.68 -2.60
CA ALA A 631 -26.71 -10.36 -2.00
C ALA A 631 -26.01 -9.16 -2.68
N LEU A 632 -26.28 -8.93 -3.97
CA LEU A 632 -25.70 -7.85 -4.75
C LEU A 632 -26.74 -6.78 -5.07
N PRO A 633 -26.37 -5.48 -5.04
CA PRO A 633 -27.26 -4.41 -5.44
C PRO A 633 -27.41 -4.34 -6.96
N LYS A 634 -28.45 -3.65 -7.42
CA LYS A 634 -28.51 -3.18 -8.80
C LYS A 634 -27.53 -2.00 -8.96
N GLU A 635 -26.62 -2.14 -9.88
CA GLU A 635 -25.74 -1.05 -10.33
C GLU A 635 -26.37 -0.39 -11.56
N SER A 636 -26.79 0.86 -11.42
CA SER A 636 -27.37 1.65 -12.51
C SER A 636 -26.49 2.88 -12.77
N LYS A 637 -26.30 3.23 -14.04
CA LYS A 637 -25.54 4.41 -14.41
C LYS A 637 -26.39 5.66 -14.37
N ARG A 638 -25.83 6.76 -13.86
CA ARG A 638 -26.42 8.10 -13.91
C ARG A 638 -25.49 9.03 -14.67
N LEU A 639 -26.07 9.89 -15.48
CA LEU A 639 -25.42 11.07 -16.04
C LEU A 639 -25.86 12.26 -15.20
N THR A 640 -24.91 12.88 -14.51
CA THR A 640 -25.17 14.12 -13.77
C THR A 640 -24.39 15.26 -14.40
N ILE A 641 -25.06 16.37 -14.64
CA ILE A 641 -24.49 17.60 -15.14
C ILE A 641 -24.68 18.68 -14.08
N GLY A 642 -23.66 19.50 -13.87
CA GLY A 642 -23.73 20.65 -12.96
C GLY A 642 -23.05 21.88 -13.57
N MET A 643 -23.75 23.01 -13.54
CA MET A 643 -23.28 24.28 -14.08
C MET A 643 -23.50 25.41 -13.08
N THR A 644 -22.52 26.31 -12.95
CA THR A 644 -22.60 27.49 -12.09
C THR A 644 -21.64 28.57 -12.56
N GLY A 645 -21.89 29.82 -12.18
CA GLY A 645 -21.03 30.96 -12.47
C GLY A 645 -21.38 31.66 -13.78
N ALA A 646 -20.35 32.12 -14.49
CA ALA A 646 -20.54 32.84 -15.75
C ALA A 646 -20.90 31.90 -16.91
N GLY A 647 -21.83 32.27 -17.76
CA GLY A 647 -22.27 31.51 -18.92
C GLY A 647 -21.24 31.52 -20.05
N ASP A 648 -20.44 32.57 -20.14
CA ASP A 648 -19.37 32.74 -21.12
C ASP A 648 -18.09 33.22 -20.45
N LEU A 649 -16.96 33.08 -21.15
CA LEU A 649 -15.69 33.64 -20.69
C LEU A 649 -15.74 35.18 -20.77
N SER A 650 -15.23 35.83 -19.72
CA SER A 650 -15.00 37.28 -19.76
C SER A 650 -14.03 37.63 -20.89
N THR A 651 -14.39 38.56 -21.74
CA THR A 651 -13.59 39.01 -22.87
C THR A 651 -13.37 40.55 -22.80
N TRP A 652 -12.53 41.06 -23.66
CA TRP A 652 -12.32 42.53 -23.78
C TRP A 652 -13.55 43.26 -24.28
N LEU A 653 -14.47 42.57 -24.94
CA LEU A 653 -15.77 43.13 -25.40
C LEU A 653 -16.83 43.05 -24.29
N GLU A 654 -16.80 41.99 -23.48
CA GLU A 654 -17.78 41.72 -22.45
C GLU A 654 -17.05 41.31 -21.15
N ASN A 655 -16.87 42.29 -20.27
CA ASN A 655 -16.15 42.10 -19.02
C ASN A 655 -16.97 41.38 -17.92
N ALA A 656 -18.30 41.37 -18.06
CA ALA A 656 -19.22 40.77 -17.11
C ALA A 656 -20.27 39.95 -17.85
N PRO A 657 -19.91 38.72 -18.30
CA PRO A 657 -20.87 37.85 -18.97
C PRO A 657 -22.03 37.51 -18.01
N ARG A 658 -23.23 37.31 -18.57
CA ARG A 658 -24.38 36.90 -17.77
C ARG A 658 -24.09 35.59 -17.01
N PRO A 659 -24.69 35.37 -15.86
CA PRO A 659 -24.63 34.08 -15.21
C PRO A 659 -25.32 32.98 -16.06
N VAL A 660 -24.89 31.73 -15.88
CA VAL A 660 -25.60 30.56 -16.45
C VAL A 660 -27.07 30.58 -15.97
N ASP A 661 -27.96 30.09 -16.80
CA ASP A 661 -29.37 29.94 -16.48
C ASP A 661 -29.89 28.52 -16.80
N PHE A 662 -31.18 28.29 -16.53
CA PHE A 662 -31.87 27.04 -16.84
C PHE A 662 -31.75 26.64 -18.31
N TYR A 663 -31.79 27.61 -19.20
CA TYR A 663 -31.82 27.39 -20.64
C TYR A 663 -30.43 26.99 -21.19
N ASP A 664 -29.34 27.43 -20.54
CA ASP A 664 -27.99 26.99 -20.87
C ASP A 664 -27.82 25.47 -20.62
N LEU A 665 -28.27 25.01 -19.43
CA LEU A 665 -28.26 23.59 -19.11
C LEU A 665 -29.21 22.80 -20.02
N LYS A 666 -30.41 23.36 -20.29
CA LYS A 666 -31.38 22.74 -21.22
C LYS A 666 -30.79 22.60 -22.62
N ALA A 667 -30.12 23.65 -23.13
CA ALA A 667 -29.48 23.62 -24.45
C ALA A 667 -28.41 22.53 -24.54
N VAL A 668 -27.55 22.36 -23.52
CA VAL A 668 -26.56 21.27 -23.46
C VAL A 668 -27.25 19.89 -23.55
N ILE A 669 -28.32 19.70 -22.80
CA ILE A 669 -29.11 18.46 -22.82
C ILE A 669 -29.77 18.24 -24.18
N GLU A 670 -30.32 19.29 -24.81
CA GLU A 670 -30.92 19.17 -26.15
C GLU A 670 -29.86 18.84 -27.21
N VAL A 671 -28.67 19.42 -27.12
CA VAL A 671 -27.55 19.05 -28.00
C VAL A 671 -27.19 17.57 -27.84
N LEU A 672 -27.13 17.06 -26.61
CA LEU A 672 -26.89 15.64 -26.35
C LEU A 672 -28.01 14.76 -26.95
N PHE A 673 -29.28 15.11 -26.73
CA PHE A 673 -30.41 14.33 -27.24
C PHE A 673 -30.45 14.29 -28.78
N ASN A 674 -30.13 15.42 -29.41
CA ASN A 674 -30.03 15.49 -30.87
C ASN A 674 -28.86 14.61 -31.41
N ALA A 675 -27.71 14.63 -30.73
CA ALA A 675 -26.56 13.83 -31.12
C ALA A 675 -26.76 12.31 -30.91
N LEU A 676 -27.63 11.95 -29.97
CA LEU A 676 -28.06 10.56 -29.74
C LEU A 676 -29.31 10.17 -30.56
N HIS A 677 -29.85 11.09 -31.36
CA HIS A 677 -31.04 10.92 -32.19
C HIS A 677 -32.27 10.46 -31.40
N LEU A 678 -32.44 10.94 -30.16
CA LEU A 678 -33.57 10.58 -29.33
C LEU A 678 -34.87 11.13 -29.91
N GLN A 679 -35.92 10.35 -29.82
CA GLN A 679 -37.25 10.72 -30.31
C GLN A 679 -38.22 10.90 -29.13
N LYS A 680 -39.23 11.74 -29.33
CA LYS A 680 -40.35 11.96 -28.38
C LYS A 680 -39.88 12.44 -26.98
N VAL A 681 -38.85 13.29 -26.94
CA VAL A 681 -38.41 13.92 -25.69
C VAL A 681 -39.38 14.99 -25.28
N SER A 682 -39.75 15.03 -24.01
CA SER A 682 -40.59 16.10 -23.44
C SER A 682 -40.10 16.56 -22.09
N PHE A 683 -40.26 17.85 -21.81
CA PHE A 683 -39.98 18.46 -20.51
C PHE A 683 -41.30 18.84 -19.86
N ARG A 684 -41.57 18.34 -18.67
CA ARG A 684 -42.81 18.64 -17.93
C ARG A 684 -42.45 19.31 -16.61
N PRO A 685 -43.13 20.42 -16.21
CA PRO A 685 -42.90 21.00 -14.90
C PRO A 685 -43.03 19.95 -13.79
N ALA A 686 -42.09 19.97 -12.83
CA ALA A 686 -42.04 18.99 -11.76
C ALA A 686 -41.71 19.61 -10.41
N SER A 687 -41.99 18.90 -9.35
CA SER A 687 -41.56 19.24 -8.01
C SER A 687 -40.61 18.19 -7.52
N ASN A 688 -39.40 18.59 -7.19
CA ASN A 688 -38.38 17.74 -6.60
C ASN A 688 -37.72 18.49 -5.44
N PRO A 689 -37.58 17.91 -4.26
CA PRO A 689 -37.08 18.61 -3.07
C PRO A 689 -35.65 19.16 -3.21
N SER A 690 -34.84 18.58 -4.09
CA SER A 690 -33.46 19.05 -4.34
C SER A 690 -33.41 20.30 -5.24
N PHE A 691 -34.51 20.62 -5.94
CA PHE A 691 -34.56 21.68 -6.94
C PHE A 691 -35.53 22.79 -6.55
N HIS A 692 -35.32 23.98 -7.15
CA HIS A 692 -36.18 25.14 -6.94
C HIS A 692 -37.60 24.85 -7.43
N PRO A 693 -38.67 25.11 -6.64
CA PRO A 693 -40.02 24.73 -6.98
C PRO A 693 -40.59 25.41 -8.25
N GLY A 694 -40.03 26.54 -8.65
CA GLY A 694 -40.42 27.27 -9.86
C GLY A 694 -39.52 27.04 -11.08
N ILE A 695 -38.36 26.36 -10.89
CA ILE A 695 -37.37 26.14 -11.94
C ILE A 695 -36.93 24.66 -11.87
N CYS A 696 -37.89 23.76 -12.15
CA CYS A 696 -37.65 22.32 -12.13
C CYS A 696 -38.52 21.63 -13.17
N ALA A 697 -37.94 20.72 -13.95
CA ALA A 697 -38.65 19.92 -14.94
C ALA A 697 -38.21 18.47 -14.88
N GLN A 698 -39.16 17.54 -15.07
CA GLN A 698 -38.94 16.15 -15.33
C GLN A 698 -38.79 15.95 -16.84
N ILE A 699 -37.80 15.17 -17.26
CA ILE A 699 -37.57 14.82 -18.65
C ILE A 699 -38.12 13.43 -18.91
N PHE A 700 -38.80 13.25 -20.04
CA PHE A 700 -39.36 11.99 -20.48
C PHE A 700 -38.90 11.65 -21.90
N ILE A 701 -38.75 10.36 -22.18
CA ILE A 701 -38.66 9.79 -23.53
C ILE A 701 -39.91 8.94 -23.73
N GLY A 702 -40.83 9.42 -24.56
CA GLY A 702 -42.19 8.86 -24.58
C GLY A 702 -42.89 9.04 -23.23
N GLU A 703 -43.21 7.93 -22.55
CA GLU A 703 -43.79 7.95 -21.21
C GLU A 703 -42.79 7.55 -20.12
N GLU A 704 -41.55 7.16 -20.49
CA GLU A 704 -40.53 6.77 -19.54
C GLU A 704 -39.81 8.01 -18.97
N SER A 705 -39.69 8.05 -17.66
CA SER A 705 -38.98 9.11 -16.96
C SER A 705 -37.47 8.94 -17.11
N LEU A 706 -36.82 9.91 -17.76
CA LEU A 706 -35.38 9.93 -17.96
C LEU A 706 -34.61 10.53 -16.76
N GLY A 707 -35.16 11.57 -16.13
CA GLY A 707 -34.49 12.26 -15.05
C GLY A 707 -35.04 13.66 -14.82
N VAL A 708 -34.31 14.43 -14.02
CA VAL A 708 -34.71 15.78 -13.57
C VAL A 708 -33.67 16.81 -13.95
N ILE A 709 -34.14 18.02 -14.27
CA ILE A 709 -33.33 19.21 -14.55
C ILE A 709 -33.90 20.39 -13.77
N GLY A 710 -33.05 21.29 -13.29
CA GLY A 710 -33.50 22.49 -12.62
C GLY A 710 -32.41 23.30 -11.95
N GLU A 711 -32.84 24.40 -11.31
CA GLU A 711 -32.01 25.16 -10.37
C GLU A 711 -32.00 24.44 -9.02
N ILE A 712 -30.85 24.33 -8.38
CA ILE A 712 -30.72 23.72 -7.04
C ILE A 712 -31.49 24.59 -6.02
N HIS A 713 -32.27 23.92 -5.18
CA HIS A 713 -33.09 24.57 -4.16
C HIS A 713 -32.26 25.48 -3.24
N PRO A 714 -32.68 26.73 -2.93
CA PRO A 714 -31.89 27.63 -2.09
C PRO A 714 -31.48 27.05 -0.74
N LEU A 715 -32.35 26.28 -0.07
CA LEU A 715 -32.02 25.59 1.19
C LEU A 715 -31.03 24.45 0.99
N VAL A 716 -31.04 23.76 -0.14
CA VAL A 716 -30.01 22.76 -0.48
C VAL A 716 -28.68 23.46 -0.72
N LYS A 717 -28.65 24.56 -1.45
CA LYS A 717 -27.47 25.40 -1.66
C LYS A 717 -26.80 25.81 -0.33
N MET A 718 -27.61 26.15 0.70
CA MET A 718 -27.11 26.46 2.05
C MET A 718 -26.46 25.24 2.77
N ASN A 719 -26.72 24.01 2.36
CA ASN A 719 -26.06 22.85 2.90
C ASN A 719 -24.62 22.69 2.41
N TYR A 720 -24.24 23.45 1.39
CA TYR A 720 -22.91 23.54 0.81
C TYR A 720 -22.40 24.98 0.94
N ASN A 721 -21.11 25.20 0.92
CA ASN A 721 -20.51 26.54 1.10
C ASN A 721 -20.37 27.27 -0.25
N PHE A 722 -21.44 27.34 -1.04
CA PHE A 722 -21.43 28.08 -2.29
C PHE A 722 -21.45 29.60 -2.08
N LYS A 723 -20.83 30.33 -3.01
CA LYS A 723 -21.05 31.76 -3.17
C LYS A 723 -22.55 32.02 -3.56
N ASP A 724 -23.00 33.26 -3.48
CA ASP A 724 -24.37 33.60 -3.88
C ASP A 724 -24.51 33.66 -5.41
N VAL A 725 -24.39 32.48 -6.05
CA VAL A 725 -24.60 32.30 -7.50
C VAL A 725 -25.60 31.16 -7.72
N PRO A 726 -26.40 31.21 -8.80
CA PRO A 726 -27.30 30.11 -9.14
C PRO A 726 -26.51 28.86 -9.52
N ILE A 727 -27.07 27.68 -9.23
CA ILE A 727 -26.52 26.38 -9.60
C ILE A 727 -27.60 25.61 -10.33
N TYR A 728 -27.29 25.18 -11.53
CA TYR A 728 -28.18 24.40 -12.36
C TYR A 728 -27.61 22.97 -12.46
N ALA A 729 -28.47 21.96 -12.29
CA ALA A 729 -28.07 20.58 -12.36
C ALA A 729 -29.12 19.72 -13.07
N ALA A 730 -28.65 18.63 -13.63
CA ALA A 730 -29.48 17.54 -14.14
C ALA A 730 -28.95 16.22 -13.64
N GLU A 731 -29.85 15.30 -13.29
CA GLU A 731 -29.51 13.90 -13.01
C GLU A 731 -30.41 13.01 -13.87
N LEU A 732 -29.78 12.26 -14.81
CA LEU A 732 -30.44 11.49 -15.85
C LEU A 732 -30.09 10.01 -15.72
N ASP A 733 -30.99 9.13 -16.10
CA ASP A 733 -30.74 7.70 -16.24
C ASP A 733 -29.91 7.43 -17.50
N ALA A 734 -28.61 7.16 -17.31
CA ALA A 734 -27.69 6.91 -18.42
C ALA A 734 -27.94 5.56 -19.10
N ASP A 735 -28.43 4.57 -18.37
CA ASP A 735 -28.77 3.27 -18.94
C ASP A 735 -29.95 3.41 -19.92
N LEU A 736 -30.97 4.18 -19.54
CA LEU A 736 -32.10 4.48 -20.40
C LEU A 736 -31.69 5.32 -21.62
N LEU A 737 -30.81 6.33 -21.43
CA LEU A 737 -30.23 7.11 -22.53
C LEU A 737 -29.54 6.23 -23.55
N ILE A 738 -28.68 5.33 -23.10
CA ILE A 738 -27.91 4.40 -23.95
C ILE A 738 -28.88 3.44 -24.69
N GLN A 739 -29.88 2.94 -23.98
CA GLN A 739 -30.87 2.02 -24.56
C GLN A 739 -31.72 2.68 -25.65
N GLN A 740 -32.06 3.95 -25.48
CA GLN A 740 -32.91 4.70 -26.41
C GLN A 740 -32.13 5.40 -27.53
N ALA A 741 -30.79 5.48 -27.39
CA ALA A 741 -29.92 6.06 -28.40
C ALA A 741 -30.00 5.28 -29.73
N GLN A 742 -30.13 6.01 -30.83
CA GLN A 742 -30.15 5.42 -32.16
C GLN A 742 -28.80 5.57 -32.81
N GLY A 743 -28.18 4.44 -33.16
CA GLY A 743 -26.83 4.41 -33.77
C GLY A 743 -26.80 4.91 -35.21
N ASN A 744 -27.95 4.89 -35.88
CA ASN A 744 -28.05 5.25 -37.29
C ASN A 744 -29.00 6.46 -37.48
N PHE A 745 -28.50 7.46 -38.19
CA PHE A 745 -29.28 8.61 -38.61
C PHE A 745 -30.01 8.29 -39.92
N LYS A 746 -31.32 8.55 -39.97
CA LYS A 746 -32.11 8.43 -41.17
C LYS A 746 -32.01 9.74 -41.96
N PHE A 747 -31.29 9.70 -43.10
CA PHE A 747 -31.19 10.86 -43.97
C PHE A 747 -32.54 11.18 -44.62
N HIS A 748 -32.90 12.47 -44.62
CA HIS A 748 -34.02 13.02 -45.36
C HIS A 748 -33.47 13.92 -46.47
N SER A 749 -33.95 13.75 -47.68
CA SER A 749 -33.53 14.56 -48.79
C SER A 749 -33.89 16.03 -48.58
N LEU A 750 -32.94 16.93 -48.84
CA LEU A 750 -33.18 18.36 -48.82
C LEU A 750 -34.13 18.76 -49.95
N SER A 751 -35.07 19.62 -49.66
CA SER A 751 -35.96 20.21 -50.68
C SER A 751 -35.18 21.24 -51.50
N ASN A 752 -35.38 21.18 -52.82
CA ASN A 752 -34.82 22.18 -53.75
C ASN A 752 -35.65 23.47 -53.81
N TYR A 753 -36.77 23.54 -53.10
CA TYR A 753 -37.69 24.64 -53.13
C TYR A 753 -37.48 25.56 -51.93
N PRO A 754 -37.66 26.91 -52.08
CA PRO A 754 -37.45 27.85 -50.98
C PRO A 754 -38.47 27.67 -49.86
N THR A 755 -38.06 28.02 -48.64
CA THR A 755 -38.95 28.13 -47.51
C THR A 755 -39.74 29.45 -47.54
N MET A 756 -40.90 29.44 -46.93
CA MET A 756 -41.72 30.64 -46.64
C MET A 756 -41.99 30.69 -45.15
N SER A 757 -41.90 31.88 -44.54
CA SER A 757 -42.13 32.05 -43.10
C SER A 757 -43.23 33.08 -42.82
N GLU A 758 -44.04 32.82 -41.80
CA GLU A 758 -45.05 33.74 -41.26
C GLU A 758 -44.97 33.71 -39.74
N ASP A 759 -45.32 34.83 -39.13
CA ASP A 759 -45.39 34.96 -37.67
C ASP A 759 -46.83 34.94 -37.20
N ILE A 760 -47.11 34.21 -36.13
CA ILE A 760 -48.37 34.23 -35.40
C ILE A 760 -48.13 34.55 -33.94
N ALA A 761 -48.98 35.43 -33.39
CA ALA A 761 -48.99 35.66 -31.95
C ALA A 761 -50.37 35.26 -31.39
N VAL A 762 -50.38 34.42 -30.40
CA VAL A 762 -51.62 33.90 -29.80
C VAL A 762 -51.66 34.19 -28.29
N ILE A 763 -52.80 34.70 -27.82
CA ILE A 763 -53.04 34.90 -26.40
C ILE A 763 -53.64 33.62 -25.85
N VAL A 764 -53.03 33.09 -24.80
CA VAL A 764 -53.40 31.84 -24.17
C VAL A 764 -53.36 31.97 -22.64
N ASP A 765 -53.88 30.97 -21.93
CA ASP A 765 -53.79 30.90 -20.48
C ASP A 765 -52.31 30.78 -20.01
N GLU A 766 -51.96 31.42 -18.89
CA GLU A 766 -50.61 31.42 -18.35
C GLU A 766 -50.09 30.00 -18.08
N GLY A 767 -50.98 29.08 -17.67
CA GLY A 767 -50.63 27.71 -17.38
C GLY A 767 -50.32 26.83 -18.60
N LEU A 768 -50.70 27.27 -19.84
CA LEU A 768 -50.42 26.49 -21.05
C LEU A 768 -48.95 26.56 -21.40
N SER A 769 -48.29 25.36 -21.52
CA SER A 769 -46.88 25.29 -21.85
C SER A 769 -46.58 25.63 -23.32
N ALA A 770 -45.36 26.16 -23.56
CA ALA A 770 -44.92 26.43 -24.94
C ALA A 770 -44.81 25.13 -25.76
N ALA A 771 -44.42 24.04 -25.14
CA ALA A 771 -44.29 22.72 -25.79
C ALA A 771 -45.65 22.18 -26.25
N GLU A 772 -46.69 22.28 -25.41
CA GLU A 772 -48.05 21.86 -25.79
C GLU A 772 -48.59 22.67 -26.96
N LEU A 773 -48.35 23.99 -26.96
CA LEU A 773 -48.78 24.85 -28.03
C LEU A 773 -47.99 24.62 -29.31
N GLU A 774 -46.68 24.40 -29.23
CA GLU A 774 -45.83 24.04 -30.37
C GLU A 774 -46.27 22.71 -30.99
N GLU A 775 -46.50 21.69 -30.19
CA GLU A 775 -47.01 20.40 -30.67
C GLU A 775 -48.36 20.53 -31.37
N ALA A 776 -49.28 21.29 -30.80
CA ALA A 776 -50.55 21.60 -31.38
C ALA A 776 -50.43 22.31 -32.74
N ILE A 777 -49.51 23.26 -32.84
CA ILE A 777 -49.15 23.94 -34.09
C ILE A 777 -48.62 22.97 -35.11
N ARG A 778 -47.68 22.11 -34.76
CA ARG A 778 -47.08 21.09 -35.64
C ARG A 778 -48.11 20.12 -36.15
N GLN A 779 -48.94 19.57 -35.25
CA GLN A 779 -50.03 18.66 -35.63
C GLN A 779 -51.03 19.26 -36.57
N SER A 780 -51.48 20.49 -36.27
CA SER A 780 -52.48 21.19 -37.11
C SER A 780 -51.89 21.75 -38.40
N GLY A 781 -50.60 22.09 -38.42
CA GLY A 781 -49.88 22.60 -39.57
C GLY A 781 -49.69 21.56 -40.70
N GLY A 782 -49.55 20.29 -40.34
CA GLY A 782 -49.40 19.17 -41.28
C GLY A 782 -48.03 19.18 -42.01
N LYS A 783 -47.90 18.36 -43.07
CA LYS A 783 -46.61 18.04 -43.71
C LYS A 783 -45.89 19.25 -44.32
N LEU A 784 -46.56 20.34 -44.65
CA LEU A 784 -45.92 21.50 -45.23
C LEU A 784 -45.33 22.44 -44.20
N LEU A 785 -45.72 22.32 -42.93
CA LEU A 785 -45.11 23.05 -41.81
C LEU A 785 -43.84 22.33 -41.36
N VAL A 786 -42.67 22.83 -41.77
CA VAL A 786 -41.35 22.19 -41.50
C VAL A 786 -40.64 22.76 -40.28
N GLY A 787 -41.03 23.98 -39.84
CA GLY A 787 -40.43 24.61 -38.68
C GLY A 787 -41.46 25.42 -37.85
N VAL A 788 -41.35 25.32 -36.53
CA VAL A 788 -42.07 26.17 -35.55
C VAL A 788 -41.04 26.65 -34.54
N ARG A 789 -40.97 27.96 -34.37
CA ARG A 789 -40.02 28.60 -33.49
C ARG A 789 -40.75 29.66 -32.61
N LEU A 790 -40.74 29.45 -31.32
CA LEU A 790 -41.13 30.50 -30.36
C LEU A 790 -40.03 31.57 -30.35
N PHE A 791 -40.39 32.83 -30.51
CA PHE A 791 -39.43 33.93 -30.48
C PHE A 791 -39.78 35.04 -29.47
N ASP A 792 -41.06 35.11 -28.98
CA ASP A 792 -41.42 36.07 -27.96
C ASP A 792 -42.52 35.55 -27.03
N ILE A 793 -42.46 35.92 -25.75
CA ILE A 793 -43.50 35.71 -24.76
C ILE A 793 -43.79 37.05 -24.08
N TYR A 794 -44.94 37.61 -24.34
CA TYR A 794 -45.33 38.90 -23.79
C TYR A 794 -46.44 38.77 -22.74
N ARG A 795 -46.28 39.50 -21.64
CA ARG A 795 -47.20 39.56 -20.52
C ARG A 795 -47.54 41.01 -20.23
N ASP A 796 -48.80 41.34 -20.24
CA ASP A 796 -49.30 42.69 -19.91
C ASP A 796 -50.70 42.57 -19.35
N ALA A 797 -51.07 43.41 -18.43
CA ALA A 797 -52.45 43.53 -17.88
C ALA A 797 -53.52 43.63 -18.96
N LYS A 798 -53.17 44.23 -20.10
CA LYS A 798 -54.09 44.42 -21.25
C LYS A 798 -54.47 43.08 -21.93
N LEU A 799 -53.77 42.06 -21.71
CA LEU A 799 -54.05 40.70 -22.26
C LEU A 799 -55.17 39.96 -21.48
N GLY A 800 -55.49 40.46 -20.28
CA GLY A 800 -56.39 39.85 -19.32
C GLY A 800 -55.63 39.16 -18.21
N GLU A 801 -56.22 39.01 -17.04
CA GLU A 801 -55.63 38.33 -15.89
C GLU A 801 -55.41 36.86 -16.18
N GLY A 802 -54.22 36.33 -15.84
CA GLY A 802 -53.86 34.93 -16.09
C GLY A 802 -53.62 34.57 -17.56
N LYS A 803 -53.32 35.54 -18.42
CA LYS A 803 -53.05 35.34 -19.85
C LYS A 803 -51.63 35.79 -20.22
N LYS A 804 -51.07 35.13 -21.23
CA LYS A 804 -49.82 35.47 -21.92
C LYS A 804 -50.00 35.44 -23.42
N SER A 805 -49.25 36.24 -24.14
CA SER A 805 -49.14 36.17 -25.59
C SER A 805 -47.86 35.47 -25.99
N MET A 806 -47.95 34.44 -26.81
CA MET A 806 -46.81 33.68 -27.32
C MET A 806 -46.73 33.87 -28.84
N ALA A 807 -45.55 34.30 -29.31
CA ALA A 807 -45.29 34.55 -30.71
C ALA A 807 -44.41 33.47 -31.34
N TYR A 808 -44.92 32.85 -32.38
CA TYR A 808 -44.24 31.78 -33.12
C TYR A 808 -44.01 32.16 -34.57
N GLN A 809 -42.80 31.87 -35.04
CA GLN A 809 -42.46 31.83 -36.44
C GLN A 809 -42.79 30.47 -37.03
N LEU A 810 -43.62 30.40 -38.03
CA LEU A 810 -43.99 29.22 -38.75
C LEU A 810 -43.24 29.14 -40.08
N THR A 811 -42.48 28.10 -40.36
CA THR A 811 -41.73 27.90 -41.61
C THR A 811 -42.37 26.78 -42.41
N TYR A 812 -42.70 27.11 -43.62
CA TYR A 812 -43.37 26.22 -44.57
C TYR A 812 -42.45 25.84 -45.74
N GLN A 813 -42.52 24.61 -46.20
CA GLN A 813 -41.78 24.14 -47.35
C GLN A 813 -42.48 22.92 -47.95
N ALA A 814 -42.50 22.82 -49.30
CA ALA A 814 -42.93 21.63 -50.01
C ALA A 814 -41.71 20.93 -50.64
N ALA A 815 -41.83 19.63 -50.82
CA ALA A 815 -40.78 18.84 -51.44
C ALA A 815 -40.80 18.86 -52.98
N ASP A 816 -41.91 19.29 -53.53
CA ASP A 816 -42.26 19.14 -54.95
C ASP A 816 -42.53 20.47 -55.71
N ARG A 817 -42.72 21.62 -54.97
CA ARG A 817 -43.05 22.92 -55.56
C ARG A 817 -42.69 24.09 -54.66
N THR A 818 -42.65 25.29 -55.18
CA THR A 818 -42.61 26.54 -54.44
C THR A 818 -43.98 26.81 -53.85
N LEU A 819 -44.07 27.17 -52.57
CA LEU A 819 -45.33 27.55 -51.93
C LEU A 819 -45.68 28.99 -52.23
N GLY A 820 -46.96 29.29 -52.42
CA GLY A 820 -47.47 30.66 -52.56
C GLY A 820 -48.11 31.16 -51.26
N VAL A 821 -48.44 32.47 -51.23
CA VAL A 821 -49.07 33.14 -50.07
C VAL A 821 -50.37 32.44 -49.65
N LYS A 822 -51.18 31.99 -50.61
CA LYS A 822 -52.44 31.26 -50.33
C LYS A 822 -52.25 29.92 -49.63
N ASP A 823 -51.11 29.23 -49.89
CA ASP A 823 -50.78 27.96 -49.23
C ASP A 823 -50.49 28.24 -47.73
N ALA A 824 -49.69 29.27 -47.45
CA ALA A 824 -49.35 29.67 -46.07
C ALA A 824 -50.59 30.15 -45.30
N GLU A 825 -51.42 31.01 -45.90
CA GLU A 825 -52.68 31.47 -45.30
C GLU A 825 -53.59 30.29 -44.94
N THR A 826 -53.68 29.29 -45.81
CA THR A 826 -54.52 28.12 -45.58
C THR A 826 -54.04 27.35 -44.37
N ILE A 827 -52.70 27.13 -44.26
CA ILE A 827 -52.09 26.42 -43.13
C ILE A 827 -52.26 27.24 -41.85
N ARG A 828 -51.92 28.55 -41.87
CA ARG A 828 -52.05 29.45 -40.76
C ARG A 828 -53.52 29.46 -40.23
N ASN A 829 -54.50 29.61 -41.12
CA ASN A 829 -55.91 29.62 -40.71
C ASN A 829 -56.39 28.29 -40.13
N ARG A 830 -55.82 27.17 -40.57
CA ARG A 830 -56.05 25.84 -39.97
C ARG A 830 -55.45 25.78 -38.58
N VAL A 831 -54.20 26.19 -38.40
CA VAL A 831 -53.49 26.25 -37.13
C VAL A 831 -54.25 27.12 -36.15
N VAL A 832 -54.58 28.34 -36.53
CA VAL A 832 -55.31 29.29 -35.67
C VAL A 832 -56.67 28.74 -35.24
N ARG A 833 -57.43 28.14 -36.14
CA ARG A 833 -58.72 27.52 -35.83
C ARG A 833 -58.54 26.39 -34.82
N TYR A 834 -57.54 25.53 -35.02
CA TYR A 834 -57.27 24.45 -34.12
C TYR A 834 -56.90 24.95 -32.70
N LEU A 835 -55.98 25.91 -32.59
CA LEU A 835 -55.61 26.51 -31.33
C LEU A 835 -56.77 27.22 -30.63
N THR A 836 -57.63 27.93 -31.38
CA THR A 836 -58.79 28.58 -30.81
C THR A 836 -59.81 27.52 -30.26
N HIS A 837 -59.99 26.45 -30.97
CA HIS A 837 -60.94 25.41 -30.55
C HIS A 837 -60.44 24.61 -29.35
N GLN A 838 -59.13 24.26 -29.37
CA GLN A 838 -58.56 23.36 -28.39
C GLN A 838 -58.11 24.03 -27.10
N TYR A 839 -57.62 25.27 -27.21
CA TYR A 839 -57.01 25.99 -26.10
C TYR A 839 -57.68 27.38 -25.83
N ASN A 840 -58.76 27.68 -26.47
CA ASN A 840 -59.37 29.00 -26.41
C ASN A 840 -58.41 30.13 -26.75
N ALA A 841 -57.41 29.83 -27.61
CA ALA A 841 -56.41 30.79 -27.99
C ALA A 841 -57.00 31.90 -28.86
N VAL A 842 -56.61 33.16 -28.60
CA VAL A 842 -57.04 34.35 -29.34
C VAL A 842 -55.87 34.85 -30.17
N LEU A 843 -56.03 34.93 -31.50
CA LEU A 843 -55.02 35.54 -32.35
C LEU A 843 -54.88 37.03 -31.96
N ARG A 844 -53.66 37.43 -31.62
CA ARG A 844 -53.34 38.83 -31.35
C ARG A 844 -53.25 39.57 -32.67
N SER A 845 -54.21 40.46 -32.95
CA SER A 845 -54.12 41.42 -34.05
C SER A 845 -53.06 42.46 -33.71
N GLY A 846 -52.10 42.70 -34.63
CA GLY A 846 -51.12 43.76 -34.47
C GLY A 846 -51.70 45.10 -34.46
#